data_980fdd4b87c21cebf07f911ded21cd2f
#
_entry.id   980fdd4b87c21cebf07f911ded21cd2f
#
_cell.length_a   1.000
_cell.length_b   1.000
_cell.length_c   1.000
_cell.angle_alpha   90.00
_cell.angle_beta   90.00
_cell.angle_gamma   90.00
#
_symmetry.space_group_name_H-M   'P 1'
#
loop_
_entity.id
_entity.type
_entity.pdbx_description
1 polymer ?
#
loop_
_entity_poly.entity_id
_entity_poly.type
_entity_poly.pdbx_seq_one_letter_code
_entity_poly.pdbx_strand_id
1 'polypeptide(L)'
;MPRAMRGSYRLRQLYNTNHRSLHNELINKRLQNTRKTTTPSKKTLNGRHDAKNKKSPISDSEIVKWNMSITAHMRNCQCESALRVFNSMPRRSSVSYNAMISGYLSNDKFDLAREVFEKTPNRDLVTWNLMLSGFVRNGNLGAARTLFDQMPERDVVSWNAMLSGYAQNGYVDEARKIFDRMPDKNVISWNGILAAYVQNGRIEEARNLFESKTDWEVVSWNCLMGGYVKRKRLVDARYLFDRMPIRDEISWNTLITGYTQNGELLEARRLFDESPTRDVFTWTAMLSGYVQNGMLDEARRFFNEMPEKNEVSWNAMIAGYVQCKRMDVARELFEAMPYRNISSWNTMITGYAQGGDISQARNLFDRMPRRDGISWAAIIAGYAQIGQGEEALQLFVNMKRDGERLNRSSFTCSLRACADVAALELGKQLHGQLVKAGYETGCYVGNALLAMYCKCGDIDEAYDVFEDIAEKDVVSWNTMIAGYARHGFGKEALRVFESMKTVGINPDDVTMVGVLSACSHTGLVDKGTQYFYSMDRDYGITANSKHYTCMIDLLGRAGRLDEAQNLMRNMPFEPDAATWGAVLGASRIHGNTELGEKAAQMIFEMEPDNAGMYVLLSNLYAASGRWGDVSKMRLKMRDSGVKKVPGYSWLEVQNMIHTFSVGDPFHPDKEKIYAFLEELDLKMKLDGYVSSTKLVLHDVEEEEKEHMLKYHSEKLAVAFGILSIPAGRPIRVMKNLRMCEDCHNAIKHISKIEGRLIILRDSHRFHHFSSGSCSCGDYW
;
A
#
# COMPACT_ATOMS: atom_id res chain seq x y z
N MET A 1 -22.62 19.49 17.83
CA MET A 1 -21.23 19.58 17.40
C MET A 1 -20.69 20.98 17.64
N PRO A 2 -19.76 21.25 18.54
CA PRO A 2 -18.31 21.40 18.38
C PRO A 2 -17.58 21.20 19.72
N ARG A 3 -16.97 20.07 19.98
CA ARG A 3 -16.03 19.88 21.11
C ARG A 3 -14.85 18.95 20.83
N ALA A 4 -14.85 18.22 19.71
CA ALA A 4 -13.78 17.28 19.34
C ALA A 4 -12.57 17.92 18.61
N MET A 5 -12.75 19.06 17.93
CA MET A 5 -11.66 19.71 17.19
C MET A 5 -10.58 20.42 18.03
N ARG A 6 -10.76 20.57 19.33
CA ARG A 6 -9.73 21.22 20.20
C ARG A 6 -8.72 20.26 20.81
N GLY A 7 -8.92 18.95 20.74
CA GLY A 7 -8.03 17.94 21.31
C GLY A 7 -6.78 17.64 20.47
N SER A 8 -6.94 17.49 19.17
CA SER A 8 -5.84 17.10 18.29
C SER A 8 -4.81 18.21 18.04
N TYR A 9 -5.26 19.46 18.01
CA TYR A 9 -4.37 20.61 17.84
C TYR A 9 -3.50 20.88 19.08
N ARG A 10 -4.02 20.62 20.30
CA ARG A 10 -3.25 20.73 21.55
C ARG A 10 -2.24 19.62 21.73
N LEU A 11 -2.51 18.41 21.29
CA LEU A 11 -1.57 17.29 21.32
C LEU A 11 -0.41 17.49 20.31
N ARG A 12 -0.66 18.05 19.13
CA ARG A 12 0.40 18.43 18.17
C ARG A 12 1.32 19.54 18.69
N GLN A 13 0.79 20.53 19.40
CA GLN A 13 1.64 21.59 19.99
C GLN A 13 2.45 21.11 21.19
N LEU A 14 1.89 20.23 22.04
CA LEU A 14 2.60 19.64 23.18
C LEU A 14 3.67 18.64 22.73
N TYR A 15 3.48 17.94 21.63
CA TYR A 15 4.45 17.00 21.07
C TYR A 15 5.65 17.72 20.45
N ASN A 16 5.43 18.82 19.74
CA ASN A 16 6.51 19.62 19.14
C ASN A 16 7.32 20.42 20.15
N THR A 17 6.74 20.84 21.28
CA THR A 17 7.47 21.52 22.37
C THR A 17 8.28 20.55 23.20
N ASN A 18 7.78 19.35 23.51
CA ASN A 18 8.50 18.34 24.28
C ASN A 18 9.68 17.71 23.51
N HIS A 19 9.56 17.54 22.19
CA HIS A 19 10.65 16.99 21.38
C HIS A 19 11.82 17.98 21.21
N ARG A 20 11.54 19.28 21.12
CA ARG A 20 12.58 20.32 21.13
C ARG A 20 13.28 20.44 22.50
N SER A 21 12.55 20.29 23.59
CA SER A 21 13.12 20.32 24.95
C SER A 21 14.01 19.11 25.22
N LEU A 22 13.58 17.90 24.90
CA LEU A 22 14.36 16.66 25.07
C LEU A 22 15.62 16.60 24.19
N HIS A 23 15.53 17.12 22.96
CA HIS A 23 16.70 17.17 22.07
C HIS A 23 17.77 18.16 22.57
N ASN A 24 17.35 19.31 23.08
CA ASN A 24 18.25 20.29 23.68
C ASN A 24 18.85 19.81 25.03
N GLU A 25 18.09 19.06 25.83
CA GLU A 25 18.64 18.45 27.08
C GLU A 25 19.67 17.35 26.81
N LEU A 26 19.46 16.53 25.76
CA LEU A 26 20.43 15.49 25.35
C LEU A 26 21.71 16.09 24.77
N ILE A 27 21.63 17.21 24.05
CA ILE A 27 22.80 17.93 23.56
C ILE A 27 23.56 18.57 24.73
N ASN A 28 22.86 19.19 25.68
CA ASN A 28 23.50 19.82 26.86
C ASN A 28 24.13 18.79 27.84
N LYS A 29 23.49 17.61 28.01
CA LYS A 29 24.09 16.51 28.77
C LYS A 29 25.33 15.90 28.11
N ARG A 30 25.40 15.83 26.79
CA ARG A 30 26.60 15.40 26.04
C ARG A 30 27.73 16.44 26.12
N LEU A 31 27.43 17.72 26.12
CA LEU A 31 28.41 18.79 26.25
C LEU A 31 28.98 18.90 27.71
N GLN A 32 28.18 18.54 28.71
CA GLN A 32 28.65 18.53 30.11
C GLN A 32 29.52 17.32 30.45
N ASN A 33 29.28 16.15 29.82
CA ASN A 33 30.10 14.96 30.02
C ASN A 33 31.49 15.00 29.35
N THR A 34 31.66 15.84 28.32
CA THR A 34 32.98 16.07 27.69
C THR A 34 33.86 17.05 28.47
N ARG A 35 33.33 17.74 29.50
CA ARG A 35 34.09 18.67 30.35
C ARG A 35 34.62 18.06 31.64
N LYS A 36 34.30 16.77 31.94
CA LYS A 36 34.69 16.13 33.25
C LYS A 36 35.84 15.15 33.19
N THR A 37 36.56 15.02 32.09
CA THR A 37 37.73 14.11 32.03
C THR A 37 38.93 14.83 31.42
N THR A 38 39.52 15.77 32.17
CA THR A 38 40.95 16.08 32.09
C THR A 38 41.30 17.05 33.19
N THR A 39 41.73 16.53 34.33
CA THR A 39 42.63 17.23 35.28
C THR A 39 43.96 16.49 35.26
N PRO A 40 45.07 17.12 34.88
CA PRO A 40 46.37 16.50 35.06
C PRO A 40 46.93 16.91 36.44
N SER A 41 47.41 15.91 37.14
CA SER A 41 48.19 16.02 38.38
C SER A 41 49.51 16.77 38.15
N LYS A 42 49.77 17.73 39.02
CA LYS A 42 51.06 18.41 39.14
C LYS A 42 52.16 17.42 39.64
N LYS A 43 53.25 17.31 38.89
CA LYS A 43 54.54 16.98 39.41
C LYS A 43 55.55 18.02 38.94
N THR A 44 56.10 18.71 39.92
CA THR A 44 57.20 19.64 39.83
C THR A 44 58.51 18.90 39.53
N LEU A 45 59.25 19.41 38.56
CA LEU A 45 60.73 19.28 38.53
C LEU A 45 61.36 20.46 37.78
N ASN A 46 62.18 21.15 38.44
CA ASN A 46 63.04 22.25 37.99
C ASN A 46 64.05 21.78 36.93
N GLY A 47 64.32 22.61 35.95
CA GLY A 47 65.43 22.44 35.04
C GLY A 47 65.41 23.54 33.95
N ARG A 48 66.27 24.55 34.16
CA ARG A 48 66.57 25.58 33.17
C ARG A 48 67.05 25.00 31.88
N HIS A 49 66.54 25.43 30.72
CA HIS A 49 67.36 25.87 29.59
C HIS A 49 66.49 26.66 28.55
N ASP A 50 66.85 27.89 28.29
CA ASP A 50 66.37 28.73 27.24
C ASP A 50 66.65 28.09 25.85
N ALA A 51 65.56 27.83 25.09
CA ALA A 51 65.68 27.69 23.66
C ALA A 51 64.42 28.35 23.03
N LYS A 52 64.66 29.54 22.45
CA LYS A 52 63.74 30.24 21.59
C LYS A 52 63.37 29.35 20.42
N ASN A 53 62.21 28.64 20.47
CA ASN A 53 61.67 27.93 19.34
C ASN A 53 60.78 28.90 18.53
N LYS A 54 61.35 29.60 17.55
CA LYS A 54 60.63 30.24 16.49
C LYS A 54 59.99 29.13 15.67
N LYS A 55 58.67 28.90 15.87
CA LYS A 55 57.87 28.08 14.93
C LYS A 55 58.02 28.72 13.56
N SER A 56 58.67 28.05 12.63
CA SER A 56 58.70 28.39 11.21
C SER A 56 57.26 28.51 10.71
N PRO A 57 56.96 29.46 9.84
CA PRO A 57 55.63 29.61 9.26
C PRO A 57 55.27 28.30 8.56
N ILE A 58 54.12 27.70 8.91
CA ILE A 58 53.57 26.46 8.28
C ILE A 58 53.52 26.68 6.78
N SER A 59 54.16 25.79 6.05
CA SER A 59 54.21 25.88 4.58
C SER A 59 52.82 25.57 3.97
N ASP A 60 52.45 26.22 2.90
CA ASP A 60 51.19 25.95 2.18
C ASP A 60 51.09 24.45 1.75
N SER A 61 52.22 23.78 1.54
CA SER A 61 52.26 22.34 1.25
C SER A 61 51.78 21.45 2.40
N GLU A 62 51.94 21.88 3.65
CA GLU A 62 51.42 21.17 4.81
C GLU A 62 49.89 21.33 4.93
N ILE A 63 49.34 22.51 4.65
CA ILE A 63 47.91 22.78 4.60
C ILE A 63 47.23 21.89 3.54
N VAL A 64 47.86 21.75 2.37
CA VAL A 64 47.38 20.85 1.29
C VAL A 64 47.30 19.39 1.77
N LYS A 65 48.32 18.86 2.49
CA LYS A 65 48.30 17.50 3.03
C LYS A 65 47.14 17.28 4.01
N TRP A 66 46.89 18.24 4.91
CA TRP A 66 45.77 18.21 5.84
C TRP A 66 44.43 18.20 5.11
N ASN A 67 44.24 19.02 4.08
CA ASN A 67 43.04 19.07 3.27
C ASN A 67 42.81 17.77 2.48
N MET A 68 43.87 17.15 1.96
CA MET A 68 43.80 15.83 1.33
C MET A 68 43.35 14.75 2.31
N SER A 69 43.87 14.78 3.55
CA SER A 69 43.47 13.85 4.61
C SER A 69 41.99 14.02 5.00
N ILE A 70 41.51 15.27 5.14
CA ILE A 70 40.08 15.55 5.39
C ILE A 70 39.23 14.97 4.27
N THR A 71 39.59 15.25 3.00
CA THR A 71 38.83 14.76 1.84
C THR A 71 38.83 13.23 1.75
N ALA A 72 39.95 12.57 2.08
CA ALA A 72 40.05 11.11 2.11
C ALA A 72 39.13 10.50 3.19
N HIS A 73 39.16 11.03 4.40
CA HIS A 73 38.25 10.56 5.48
C HIS A 73 36.79 10.78 5.14
N MET A 74 36.44 11.95 4.53
CA MET A 74 35.05 12.23 4.12
C MET A 74 34.56 11.29 3.03
N ARG A 75 35.41 10.95 2.04
CA ARG A 75 35.08 9.94 0.99
C ARG A 75 34.81 8.56 1.56
N ASN A 76 35.50 8.22 2.66
CA ASN A 76 35.33 6.94 3.36
C ASN A 76 34.21 6.98 4.42
N CYS A 77 33.34 7.98 4.40
CA CYS A 77 32.25 8.20 5.39
C CYS A 77 32.74 8.36 6.85
N GLN A 78 34.02 8.65 7.08
CA GLN A 78 34.66 8.80 8.39
C GLN A 78 34.61 10.26 8.88
N CYS A 79 33.42 10.83 9.02
CA CYS A 79 33.23 12.23 9.34
C CYS A 79 33.85 12.68 10.66
N GLU A 80 33.87 11.82 11.68
CA GLU A 80 34.51 12.12 12.98
C GLU A 80 36.02 12.21 12.89
N SER A 81 36.64 11.32 12.09
CA SER A 81 38.08 11.37 11.83
C SER A 81 38.45 12.63 11.05
N ALA A 82 37.70 13.00 10.03
CA ALA A 82 37.87 14.26 9.31
C ALA A 82 37.75 15.48 10.24
N LEU A 83 36.78 15.48 11.16
CA LEU A 83 36.61 16.56 12.14
C LEU A 83 37.81 16.65 13.11
N ARG A 84 38.35 15.52 13.56
CA ARG A 84 39.56 15.51 14.40
C ARG A 84 40.75 16.11 13.67
N VAL A 85 40.96 15.71 12.39
CA VAL A 85 42.01 16.26 11.53
C VAL A 85 41.80 17.76 11.36
N PHE A 86 40.60 18.22 11.03
CA PHE A 86 40.28 19.64 10.89
C PHE A 86 40.54 20.45 12.18
N ASN A 87 40.18 19.89 13.35
CA ASN A 87 40.37 20.55 14.63
C ASN A 87 41.86 20.62 15.05
N SER A 88 42.67 19.68 14.61
CA SER A 88 44.11 19.65 14.90
C SER A 88 44.93 20.57 13.99
N MET A 89 44.32 21.13 12.93
CA MET A 89 45.01 22.06 11.99
C MET A 89 45.40 23.33 12.71
N PRO A 90 46.68 23.72 12.69
CA PRO A 90 47.17 24.97 13.31
C PRO A 90 46.66 26.23 12.59
N ARG A 91 46.48 26.17 11.28
CA ARG A 91 45.92 27.23 10.45
C ARG A 91 44.93 26.61 9.44
N ARG A 92 43.75 27.21 9.31
CA ARG A 92 42.68 26.76 8.39
C ARG A 92 42.52 27.79 7.27
N SER A 93 42.44 27.31 6.04
CA SER A 93 42.14 28.15 4.86
C SER A 93 40.69 27.96 4.42
N SER A 94 40.16 28.80 3.54
CA SER A 94 38.83 28.58 2.93
C SER A 94 38.71 27.19 2.31
N VAL A 95 39.78 26.69 1.69
CA VAL A 95 39.83 25.30 1.13
C VAL A 95 39.60 24.23 2.21
N SER A 96 40.10 24.47 3.44
CA SER A 96 39.89 23.52 4.56
C SER A 96 38.42 23.48 4.99
N TYR A 97 37.78 24.65 5.07
CA TYR A 97 36.33 24.75 5.37
C TYR A 97 35.51 24.17 4.23
N ASN A 98 35.86 24.47 2.96
CA ASN A 98 35.16 23.93 1.79
C ASN A 98 35.25 22.40 1.71
N ALA A 99 36.40 21.80 2.09
CA ALA A 99 36.56 20.35 2.15
C ALA A 99 35.62 19.71 3.23
N MET A 100 35.46 20.37 4.38
CA MET A 100 34.54 19.93 5.44
C MET A 100 33.07 20.07 4.98
N ILE A 101 32.67 21.22 4.44
CA ILE A 101 31.31 21.47 3.97
C ILE A 101 30.95 20.47 2.89
N SER A 102 31.76 20.36 1.84
CA SER A 102 31.57 19.40 0.75
C SER A 102 31.49 17.96 1.24
N GLY A 103 32.38 17.59 2.17
CA GLY A 103 32.39 16.26 2.80
C GLY A 103 31.13 15.95 3.58
N TYR A 104 30.63 16.88 4.39
CA TYR A 104 29.38 16.70 5.12
C TYR A 104 28.17 16.63 4.18
N LEU A 105 28.11 17.48 3.14
CA LEU A 105 27.04 17.41 2.14
C LEU A 105 27.03 16.11 1.35
N SER A 106 28.22 15.54 1.05
CA SER A 106 28.33 14.24 0.39
C SER A 106 27.95 13.05 1.25
N ASN A 107 27.92 13.22 2.57
CA ASN A 107 27.53 12.22 3.57
C ASN A 107 26.14 12.49 4.18
N ASP A 108 25.30 13.28 3.52
CA ASP A 108 23.92 13.65 3.93
C ASP A 108 23.82 14.27 5.33
N LYS A 109 24.91 14.94 5.80
CA LYS A 109 24.97 15.62 7.10
C LYS A 109 24.82 17.13 6.94
N PHE A 110 23.68 17.54 6.43
CA PHE A 110 23.41 18.93 6.09
C PHE A 110 23.58 19.90 7.28
N ASP A 111 23.07 19.56 8.45
CA ASP A 111 23.14 20.45 9.62
C ASP A 111 24.58 20.73 10.06
N LEU A 112 25.47 19.72 9.96
CA LEU A 112 26.90 19.90 10.26
C LEU A 112 27.59 20.74 9.18
N ALA A 113 27.21 20.60 7.91
CA ALA A 113 27.72 21.44 6.82
C ALA A 113 27.34 22.90 7.06
N ARG A 114 26.10 23.17 7.46
CA ARG A 114 25.59 24.49 7.80
C ARG A 114 26.33 25.10 8.99
N GLU A 115 26.56 24.33 10.05
CA GLU A 115 27.32 24.79 11.21
C GLU A 115 28.75 25.21 10.85
N VAL A 116 29.43 24.43 9.98
CA VAL A 116 30.77 24.77 9.48
C VAL A 116 30.72 26.01 8.59
N PHE A 117 29.72 26.16 7.73
CA PHE A 117 29.53 27.35 6.91
C PHE A 117 29.35 28.61 7.78
N GLU A 118 28.52 28.55 8.82
CA GLU A 118 28.30 29.67 9.74
C GLU A 118 29.58 30.09 10.48
N LYS A 119 30.46 29.14 10.81
CA LYS A 119 31.75 29.35 11.45
C LYS A 119 32.90 29.76 10.51
N THR A 120 32.65 29.77 9.19
CA THR A 120 33.70 30.13 8.22
C THR A 120 33.93 31.64 8.21
N PRO A 121 35.14 32.12 8.55
CA PRO A 121 35.41 33.59 8.73
C PRO A 121 35.38 34.32 7.40
N ASN A 122 36.07 33.79 6.38
CA ASN A 122 36.13 34.36 5.04
C ASN A 122 35.54 33.37 4.05
N ARG A 123 34.31 33.64 3.61
CA ARG A 123 33.59 32.83 2.67
C ARG A 123 33.96 33.24 1.27
N ASP A 124 34.63 32.37 0.51
CA ASP A 124 34.87 32.55 -0.90
C ASP A 124 33.65 32.09 -1.73
N LEU A 125 33.69 32.35 -3.02
CA LEU A 125 32.60 32.00 -3.95
C LEU A 125 32.28 30.49 -3.92
N VAL A 126 33.31 29.64 -3.76
CA VAL A 126 33.14 28.19 -3.64
C VAL A 126 32.37 27.80 -2.37
N THR A 127 32.68 28.47 -1.23
CA THR A 127 31.98 28.26 0.04
C THR A 127 30.48 28.55 -0.10
N TRP A 128 30.13 29.69 -0.75
CA TRP A 128 28.75 30.07 -1.01
C TRP A 128 28.05 29.08 -1.93
N ASN A 129 28.69 28.68 -3.05
CA ASN A 129 28.13 27.72 -4.00
C ASN A 129 27.91 26.33 -3.42
N LEU A 130 28.81 25.85 -2.58
CA LEU A 130 28.64 24.57 -1.87
C LEU A 130 27.40 24.59 -0.97
N MET A 131 27.25 25.64 -0.17
CA MET A 131 26.10 25.74 0.74
C MET A 131 24.79 25.98 0.00
N LEU A 132 24.81 26.78 -1.07
CA LEU A 132 23.68 26.99 -1.97
C LEU A 132 23.20 25.65 -2.55
N SER A 133 24.12 24.85 -3.09
CA SER A 133 23.82 23.50 -3.60
C SER A 133 23.30 22.57 -2.49
N GLY A 134 23.80 22.72 -1.28
CA GLY A 134 23.33 21.98 -0.10
C GLY A 134 21.87 22.30 0.25
N PHE A 135 21.48 23.59 0.28
CA PHE A 135 20.09 24.00 0.51
C PHE A 135 19.15 23.51 -0.59
N VAL A 136 19.59 23.60 -1.86
CA VAL A 136 18.84 23.12 -3.01
C VAL A 136 18.57 21.60 -2.91
N ARG A 137 19.61 20.80 -2.63
CA ARG A 137 19.48 19.34 -2.49
C ARG A 137 18.58 18.94 -1.32
N ASN A 138 18.57 19.74 -0.26
CA ASN A 138 17.72 19.50 0.92
C ASN A 138 16.28 20.03 0.75
N GLY A 139 15.92 20.51 -0.45
CA GLY A 139 14.58 21.00 -0.77
C GLY A 139 14.21 22.35 -0.15
N ASN A 140 15.14 23.01 0.56
CA ASN A 140 14.87 24.30 1.21
C ASN A 140 15.17 25.46 0.27
N LEU A 141 14.30 25.63 -0.74
CA LEU A 141 14.46 26.68 -1.76
C LEU A 141 14.35 28.10 -1.21
N GLY A 142 13.59 28.32 -0.14
CA GLY A 142 13.48 29.63 0.51
C GLY A 142 14.80 30.07 1.12
N ALA A 143 15.46 29.17 1.86
CA ALA A 143 16.79 29.44 2.41
C ALA A 143 17.86 29.54 1.30
N ALA A 144 17.78 28.71 0.26
CA ALA A 144 18.66 28.81 -0.91
C ALA A 144 18.54 30.19 -1.59
N ARG A 145 17.32 30.66 -1.76
CA ARG A 145 17.07 32.02 -2.34
C ARG A 145 17.64 33.12 -1.47
N THR A 146 17.39 33.06 -0.16
CA THR A 146 17.94 34.05 0.78
C THR A 146 19.47 34.05 0.74
N LEU A 147 20.09 32.87 0.70
CA LEU A 147 21.54 32.72 0.62
C LEU A 147 22.07 33.30 -0.71
N PHE A 148 21.42 33.00 -1.82
CA PHE A 148 21.77 33.50 -3.13
C PHE A 148 21.71 35.05 -3.21
N ASP A 149 20.67 35.63 -2.58
CA ASP A 149 20.52 37.10 -2.55
C ASP A 149 21.56 37.79 -1.64
N GLN A 150 22.09 37.09 -0.63
CA GLN A 150 23.16 37.56 0.26
C GLN A 150 24.57 37.40 -0.32
N MET A 151 24.75 36.67 -1.42
CA MET A 151 26.07 36.46 -2.03
C MET A 151 26.64 37.82 -2.54
N PRO A 152 27.88 38.17 -2.15
CA PRO A 152 28.52 39.42 -2.63
C PRO A 152 28.72 39.43 -4.15
N GLU A 153 29.13 38.28 -4.69
CA GLU A 153 29.33 38.04 -6.12
C GLU A 153 28.65 36.75 -6.52
N ARG A 154 28.13 36.69 -7.73
CA ARG A 154 27.43 35.50 -8.30
C ARG A 154 28.06 35.13 -9.62
N ASP A 155 28.52 33.90 -9.72
CA ASP A 155 29.04 33.31 -10.95
C ASP A 155 27.99 32.43 -11.66
N VAL A 156 28.34 31.94 -12.81
CA VAL A 156 27.48 31.02 -13.60
C VAL A 156 27.08 29.79 -12.82
N VAL A 157 27.92 29.33 -11.85
CA VAL A 157 27.65 28.13 -11.03
C VAL A 157 26.54 28.45 -10.02
N SER A 158 26.59 29.60 -9.35
CA SER A 158 25.54 30.05 -8.42
C SER A 158 24.17 30.19 -9.11
N TRP A 159 24.15 30.81 -10.30
CA TRP A 159 22.94 30.94 -11.10
C TRP A 159 22.39 29.58 -11.54
N ASN A 160 23.24 28.70 -12.04
CA ASN A 160 22.83 27.33 -12.44
C ASN A 160 22.36 26.48 -11.27
N ALA A 161 22.93 26.66 -10.06
CA ALA A 161 22.46 25.96 -8.87
C ALA A 161 21.02 26.36 -8.51
N MET A 162 20.69 27.64 -8.54
CA MET A 162 19.34 28.16 -8.30
C MET A 162 18.37 27.71 -9.39
N LEU A 163 18.77 27.81 -10.67
CA LEU A 163 17.97 27.38 -11.80
C LEU A 163 17.60 25.88 -11.66
N SER A 164 18.60 25.04 -11.41
CA SER A 164 18.39 23.59 -11.19
C SER A 164 17.49 23.32 -9.98
N GLY A 165 17.66 24.08 -8.88
CA GLY A 165 16.86 23.95 -7.68
C GLY A 165 15.38 24.21 -7.94
N TYR A 166 15.06 25.31 -8.60
CA TYR A 166 13.69 25.63 -8.99
C TYR A 166 13.11 24.61 -9.98
N ALA A 167 13.91 24.20 -10.98
CA ALA A 167 13.51 23.22 -12.00
C ALA A 167 13.11 21.87 -11.39
N GLN A 168 13.95 21.33 -10.49
CA GLN A 168 13.73 20.02 -9.85
C GLN A 168 12.51 20.02 -8.91
N ASN A 169 12.16 21.17 -8.35
CA ASN A 169 11.00 21.30 -7.45
C ASN A 169 9.73 21.81 -8.15
N GLY A 170 9.71 21.84 -9.48
CA GLY A 170 8.52 22.18 -10.26
C GLY A 170 8.24 23.70 -10.41
N TYR A 171 9.08 24.56 -9.85
CA TYR A 171 8.91 26.02 -9.94
C TYR A 171 9.50 26.59 -11.25
N VAL A 172 8.93 26.15 -12.38
CA VAL A 172 9.49 26.44 -13.73
C VAL A 172 9.52 27.95 -14.05
N ASP A 173 8.52 28.69 -13.62
CA ASP A 173 8.46 30.15 -13.86
C ASP A 173 9.53 30.90 -13.09
N GLU A 174 9.85 30.46 -11.86
CA GLU A 174 10.98 31.03 -11.11
C GLU A 174 12.33 30.61 -11.72
N ALA A 175 12.45 29.38 -12.21
CA ALA A 175 13.62 28.95 -12.97
C ALA A 175 13.81 29.80 -14.23
N ARG A 176 12.73 30.15 -14.95
CA ARG A 176 12.76 31.03 -16.10
C ARG A 176 13.21 32.45 -15.73
N LYS A 177 12.68 33.01 -14.64
CA LYS A 177 13.11 34.36 -14.15
C LYS A 177 14.58 34.37 -13.77
N ILE A 178 15.11 33.30 -13.16
CA ILE A 178 16.53 33.16 -12.85
C ILE A 178 17.35 33.17 -14.15
N PHE A 179 16.95 32.33 -15.12
CA PHE A 179 17.61 32.22 -16.40
C PHE A 179 17.65 33.56 -17.16
N ASP A 180 16.53 34.29 -17.17
CA ASP A 180 16.45 35.58 -17.89
C ASP A 180 17.34 36.65 -17.26
N ARG A 181 17.46 36.69 -15.92
CA ARG A 181 18.31 37.60 -15.15
C ARG A 181 19.80 37.25 -15.16
N MET A 182 20.15 36.05 -15.62
CA MET A 182 21.52 35.57 -15.65
C MET A 182 22.36 36.40 -16.66
N PRO A 183 23.48 37.06 -16.23
CA PRO A 183 24.27 37.89 -17.12
C PRO A 183 24.91 37.10 -18.27
N ASP A 184 25.61 36.01 -17.91
CA ASP A 184 26.27 35.13 -18.86
C ASP A 184 25.63 33.74 -18.84
N LYS A 185 25.17 33.28 -19.99
CA LYS A 185 24.50 31.99 -20.15
C LYS A 185 25.43 31.02 -20.86
N ASN A 186 25.79 29.92 -20.18
CA ASN A 186 26.55 28.84 -20.78
C ASN A 186 25.65 27.67 -21.22
N VAL A 187 26.24 26.68 -21.84
CA VAL A 187 25.52 25.45 -22.31
C VAL A 187 24.72 24.78 -21.18
N ILE A 188 25.27 24.74 -19.94
CA ILE A 188 24.61 24.15 -18.78
C ILE A 188 23.34 24.95 -18.41
N SER A 189 23.38 26.30 -18.50
CA SER A 189 22.23 27.16 -18.24
C SER A 189 21.08 26.91 -19.22
N TRP A 190 21.41 26.83 -20.52
CA TRP A 190 20.45 26.56 -21.58
C TRP A 190 19.87 25.14 -21.46
N ASN A 191 20.70 24.13 -21.22
CA ASN A 191 20.24 22.75 -21.00
C ASN A 191 19.42 22.64 -19.72
N GLY A 192 19.78 23.39 -18.68
CA GLY A 192 19.04 23.41 -17.40
C GLY A 192 17.61 23.92 -17.55
N ILE A 193 17.39 25.04 -18.26
CA ILE A 193 16.04 25.57 -18.48
C ILE A 193 15.24 24.72 -19.48
N LEU A 194 15.89 24.16 -20.52
CA LEU A 194 15.26 23.24 -21.45
C LEU A 194 14.77 22.00 -20.71
N ALA A 195 15.61 21.39 -19.88
CA ALA A 195 15.27 20.25 -19.06
C ALA A 195 14.15 20.57 -18.05
N ALA A 196 14.15 21.78 -17.47
CA ALA A 196 13.08 22.25 -16.59
C ALA A 196 11.72 22.24 -17.29
N TYR A 197 11.61 22.78 -18.49
CA TYR A 197 10.38 22.76 -19.28
C TYR A 197 9.95 21.35 -19.60
N VAL A 198 10.87 20.49 -20.09
CA VAL A 198 10.61 19.10 -20.47
C VAL A 198 10.12 18.28 -19.29
N GLN A 199 10.82 18.35 -18.15
CA GLN A 199 10.50 17.54 -16.95
C GLN A 199 9.15 17.93 -16.34
N ASN A 200 8.81 19.22 -16.38
CA ASN A 200 7.55 19.74 -15.85
C ASN A 200 6.42 19.77 -16.89
N GLY A 201 6.67 19.20 -18.05
CA GLY A 201 5.62 18.98 -19.03
C GLY A 201 5.25 20.16 -19.90
N ARG A 202 5.98 21.26 -19.84
CA ARG A 202 5.79 22.46 -20.65
C ARG A 202 6.51 22.32 -21.99
N ILE A 203 6.06 21.36 -22.80
CA ILE A 203 6.81 20.95 -24.00
C ILE A 203 6.82 22.00 -25.11
N GLU A 204 5.76 22.82 -25.22
CA GLU A 204 5.70 23.89 -26.21
C GLU A 204 6.67 25.02 -25.89
N GLU A 205 6.84 25.37 -24.62
CA GLU A 205 7.83 26.36 -24.20
C GLU A 205 9.25 25.79 -24.37
N ALA A 206 9.44 24.48 -24.14
CA ALA A 206 10.71 23.82 -24.43
C ALA A 206 11.05 23.91 -25.93
N ARG A 207 10.05 23.67 -26.81
CA ARG A 207 10.19 23.81 -28.26
C ARG A 207 10.52 25.23 -28.66
N ASN A 208 9.76 26.23 -28.19
CA ASN A 208 9.99 27.64 -28.50
C ASN A 208 11.39 28.07 -28.08
N LEU A 209 11.84 27.63 -26.89
CA LEU A 209 13.20 27.88 -26.43
C LEU A 209 14.24 27.24 -27.36
N PHE A 210 14.00 26.02 -27.77
CA PHE A 210 14.89 25.27 -28.65
C PHE A 210 14.99 25.91 -30.05
N GLU A 211 13.88 26.39 -30.59
CA GLU A 211 13.84 27.08 -31.86
C GLU A 211 14.49 28.48 -31.83
N SER A 212 14.57 29.08 -30.64
CA SER A 212 15.17 30.43 -30.46
C SER A 212 16.70 30.45 -30.57
N LYS A 213 17.36 29.27 -30.59
CA LYS A 213 18.82 29.14 -30.66
C LYS A 213 19.18 28.05 -31.66
N THR A 214 20.20 28.28 -32.48
CA THR A 214 20.61 27.39 -33.56
C THR A 214 21.73 26.41 -33.19
N ASP A 215 22.52 26.73 -32.19
CA ASP A 215 23.74 25.99 -31.83
C ASP A 215 23.51 25.19 -30.56
N TRP A 216 22.85 24.00 -30.70
CA TRP A 216 22.57 23.07 -29.64
C TRP A 216 23.48 21.86 -29.68
N GLU A 217 23.94 21.42 -28.50
CA GLU A 217 24.65 20.16 -28.35
C GLU A 217 23.71 18.95 -28.45
N VAL A 218 24.27 17.77 -28.75
CA VAL A 218 23.55 16.50 -28.85
C VAL A 218 22.68 16.22 -27.61
N VAL A 219 23.17 16.57 -26.42
CA VAL A 219 22.43 16.42 -25.14
C VAL A 219 21.11 17.22 -25.14
N SER A 220 21.09 18.40 -25.72
CA SER A 220 19.88 19.25 -25.79
C SER A 220 18.83 18.64 -26.74
N TRP A 221 19.28 18.14 -27.89
CA TRP A 221 18.45 17.42 -28.85
C TRP A 221 17.82 16.17 -28.19
N ASN A 222 18.62 15.36 -27.51
CA ASN A 222 18.16 14.17 -26.79
C ASN A 222 17.18 14.53 -25.65
N CYS A 223 17.40 15.62 -24.96
CA CYS A 223 16.52 16.10 -23.90
C CYS A 223 15.11 16.43 -24.44
N LEU A 224 15.03 17.23 -25.52
CA LEU A 224 13.74 17.60 -26.11
C LEU A 224 13.04 16.40 -26.76
N MET A 225 13.80 15.57 -27.48
CA MET A 225 13.30 14.34 -28.08
C MET A 225 12.72 13.38 -27.02
N GLY A 226 13.44 13.17 -25.90
CA GLY A 226 12.93 12.41 -24.76
C GLY A 226 11.64 13.00 -24.15
N GLY A 227 11.51 14.32 -24.16
CA GLY A 227 10.29 15.03 -23.77
C GLY A 227 9.10 14.71 -24.68
N TYR A 228 9.30 14.69 -25.99
CA TYR A 228 8.28 14.31 -26.96
C TYR A 228 7.88 12.84 -26.83
N VAL A 229 8.87 11.94 -26.69
CA VAL A 229 8.64 10.50 -26.45
C VAL A 229 7.79 10.27 -25.21
N LYS A 230 8.13 10.90 -24.08
CA LYS A 230 7.36 10.78 -22.83
C LYS A 230 5.91 11.23 -22.96
N ARG A 231 5.63 12.15 -23.89
CA ARG A 231 4.30 12.67 -24.21
C ARG A 231 3.60 11.96 -25.36
N LYS A 232 4.15 10.84 -25.83
CA LYS A 232 3.64 10.06 -26.97
C LYS A 232 3.58 10.85 -28.28
N ARG A 233 4.36 11.93 -28.42
CA ARG A 233 4.47 12.74 -29.64
C ARG A 233 5.59 12.22 -30.52
N LEU A 234 5.43 11.01 -31.05
CA LEU A 234 6.49 10.30 -31.78
C LEU A 234 6.85 10.97 -33.10
N VAL A 235 5.89 11.61 -33.78
CA VAL A 235 6.12 12.35 -35.03
C VAL A 235 7.09 13.51 -34.81
N ASP A 236 6.89 14.27 -33.72
CA ASP A 236 7.79 15.38 -33.40
C ASP A 236 9.16 14.88 -32.94
N ALA A 237 9.21 13.76 -32.20
CA ALA A 237 10.47 13.12 -31.82
C ALA A 237 11.25 12.66 -33.05
N ARG A 238 10.58 12.02 -34.03
CA ARG A 238 11.19 11.60 -35.29
C ARG A 238 11.70 12.81 -36.10
N TYR A 239 10.88 13.84 -36.19
CA TYR A 239 11.26 15.08 -36.90
C TYR A 239 12.53 15.70 -36.32
N LEU A 240 12.66 15.75 -34.97
CA LEU A 240 13.86 16.22 -34.33
C LEU A 240 15.06 15.33 -34.64
N PHE A 241 14.88 14.00 -34.54
CA PHE A 241 15.94 13.03 -34.78
C PHE A 241 16.49 13.15 -36.23
N ASP A 242 15.60 13.33 -37.22
CA ASP A 242 16.00 13.48 -38.60
C ASP A 242 16.79 14.77 -38.88
N ARG A 243 16.54 15.84 -38.11
CA ARG A 243 17.24 17.13 -38.18
C ARG A 243 18.52 17.20 -37.35
N MET A 244 18.80 16.17 -36.50
CA MET A 244 20.02 16.17 -35.69
C MET A 244 21.27 16.16 -36.56
N PRO A 245 22.22 17.10 -36.37
CA PRO A 245 23.48 17.12 -37.13
C PRO A 245 24.36 15.89 -36.87
N ILE A 246 24.40 15.46 -35.60
CA ILE A 246 25.15 14.31 -35.11
C ILE A 246 24.22 13.49 -34.23
N ARG A 247 24.16 12.18 -34.46
CA ARG A 247 23.36 11.25 -33.66
C ARG A 247 24.30 10.34 -32.88
N ASP A 248 24.15 10.34 -31.56
CA ASP A 248 24.86 9.44 -30.66
C ASP A 248 24.02 8.20 -30.30
N GLU A 249 24.60 7.26 -29.56
CA GLU A 249 23.89 6.06 -29.09
C GLU A 249 22.64 6.41 -28.27
N ILE A 250 22.69 7.49 -27.50
CA ILE A 250 21.55 7.95 -26.69
C ILE A 250 20.39 8.41 -27.59
N SER A 251 20.70 9.07 -28.71
CA SER A 251 19.69 9.51 -29.69
C SER A 251 18.90 8.32 -30.27
N TRP A 252 19.63 7.30 -30.73
CA TRP A 252 19.04 6.07 -31.26
C TRP A 252 18.23 5.35 -30.19
N ASN A 253 18.82 5.13 -29.01
CA ASN A 253 18.16 4.43 -27.92
C ASN A 253 16.90 5.16 -27.41
N THR A 254 16.91 6.50 -27.36
CA THR A 254 15.75 7.30 -26.95
C THR A 254 14.59 7.10 -27.91
N LEU A 255 14.84 7.14 -29.21
CA LEU A 255 13.79 7.03 -30.22
C LEU A 255 13.28 5.59 -30.33
N ILE A 256 14.17 4.59 -30.33
CA ILE A 256 13.81 3.16 -30.30
C ILE A 256 12.94 2.85 -29.09
N THR A 257 13.36 3.29 -27.87
CA THR A 257 12.58 3.14 -26.65
C THR A 257 11.22 3.82 -26.76
N GLY A 258 11.16 5.00 -27.36
CA GLY A 258 9.93 5.72 -27.61
C GLY A 258 8.93 4.94 -28.44
N TYR A 259 9.35 4.41 -29.57
CA TYR A 259 8.50 3.60 -30.44
C TYR A 259 8.09 2.28 -29.78
N THR A 260 9.01 1.59 -29.08
CA THR A 260 8.68 0.33 -28.41
C THR A 260 7.66 0.51 -27.28
N GLN A 261 7.78 1.58 -26.48
CA GLN A 261 6.84 1.90 -25.38
C GLN A 261 5.43 2.29 -25.90
N ASN A 262 5.32 2.78 -27.14
CA ASN A 262 4.03 3.13 -27.73
C ASN A 262 3.46 2.03 -28.64
N GLY A 263 4.10 0.85 -28.70
CA GLY A 263 3.62 -0.29 -29.47
C GLY A 263 3.95 -0.26 -30.96
N GLU A 264 4.68 0.76 -31.44
CA GLU A 264 5.07 0.90 -32.87
C GLU A 264 6.35 0.11 -33.15
N LEU A 265 6.26 -1.21 -32.99
CA LEU A 265 7.42 -2.11 -33.05
C LEU A 265 8.07 -2.20 -34.43
N LEU A 266 7.32 -1.97 -35.51
CA LEU A 266 7.86 -1.99 -36.86
C LEU A 266 8.86 -0.83 -37.08
N GLU A 267 8.49 0.38 -36.66
CA GLU A 267 9.38 1.54 -36.77
C GLU A 267 10.56 1.44 -35.80
N ALA A 268 10.32 0.91 -34.58
CA ALA A 268 11.41 0.62 -33.63
C ALA A 268 12.43 -0.37 -34.25
N ARG A 269 11.96 -1.43 -34.91
CA ARG A 269 12.81 -2.41 -35.58
C ARG A 269 13.60 -1.79 -36.72
N ARG A 270 12.98 -0.97 -37.57
CA ARG A 270 13.68 -0.22 -38.62
C ARG A 270 14.83 0.60 -38.05
N LEU A 271 14.57 1.40 -37.02
CA LEU A 271 15.59 2.21 -36.37
C LEU A 271 16.70 1.36 -35.77
N PHE A 272 16.36 0.21 -35.19
CA PHE A 272 17.34 -0.72 -34.68
C PHE A 272 18.25 -1.26 -35.81
N ASP A 273 17.65 -1.57 -36.97
CA ASP A 273 18.39 -2.08 -38.13
C ASP A 273 19.23 -0.99 -38.84
N GLU A 274 18.76 0.29 -38.77
CA GLU A 274 19.47 1.47 -39.29
C GLU A 274 20.59 1.96 -38.35
N SER A 275 20.53 1.61 -37.05
CA SER A 275 21.51 2.06 -36.05
C SER A 275 22.92 1.56 -36.39
N PRO A 276 23.93 2.46 -36.50
CA PRO A 276 25.29 2.09 -36.85
C PRO A 276 26.00 1.29 -35.75
N THR A 277 25.63 1.53 -34.49
CA THR A 277 26.13 0.82 -33.31
C THR A 277 24.95 0.24 -32.53
N ARG A 278 24.99 -1.06 -32.30
CA ARG A 278 23.96 -1.78 -31.51
C ARG A 278 24.61 -2.25 -30.23
N ASP A 279 24.52 -1.38 -29.22
CA ASP A 279 25.02 -1.71 -27.91
C ASP A 279 24.01 -2.59 -27.11
N VAL A 280 24.41 -3.04 -25.95
CA VAL A 280 23.55 -3.85 -25.06
C VAL A 280 22.26 -3.13 -24.67
N PHE A 281 22.27 -1.79 -24.60
CA PHE A 281 21.09 -1.00 -24.27
C PHE A 281 20.09 -0.98 -25.42
N THR A 282 20.55 -0.83 -26.67
CA THR A 282 19.72 -0.89 -27.89
C THR A 282 19.01 -2.25 -28.00
N TRP A 283 19.77 -3.34 -27.82
CA TRP A 283 19.23 -4.70 -27.79
C TRP A 283 18.19 -4.87 -26.66
N THR A 284 18.49 -4.39 -25.46
CA THR A 284 17.61 -4.51 -24.30
C THR A 284 16.33 -3.67 -24.47
N ALA A 285 16.41 -2.50 -25.10
CA ALA A 285 15.26 -1.65 -25.40
C ALA A 285 14.27 -2.34 -26.34
N MET A 286 14.77 -2.93 -27.45
CA MET A 286 13.96 -3.70 -28.38
C MET A 286 13.35 -4.93 -27.73
N LEU A 287 14.16 -5.71 -26.99
CA LEU A 287 13.71 -6.89 -26.27
C LEU A 287 12.57 -6.54 -25.31
N SER A 288 12.76 -5.49 -24.49
CA SER A 288 11.74 -5.01 -23.56
C SER A 288 10.46 -4.57 -24.28
N GLY A 289 10.61 -3.95 -25.46
CA GLY A 289 9.50 -3.57 -26.29
C GLY A 289 8.68 -4.78 -26.78
N TYR A 290 9.32 -5.82 -27.28
CA TYR A 290 8.63 -7.06 -27.67
C TYR A 290 7.89 -7.70 -26.48
N VAL A 291 8.58 -7.78 -25.32
CA VAL A 291 7.98 -8.34 -24.10
C VAL A 291 6.76 -7.53 -23.62
N GLN A 292 6.87 -6.20 -23.57
CA GLN A 292 5.78 -5.33 -23.09
C GLN A 292 4.54 -5.37 -24.00
N ASN A 293 4.76 -5.62 -25.31
CA ASN A 293 3.67 -5.76 -26.27
C ASN A 293 3.18 -7.21 -26.45
N GLY A 294 3.62 -8.13 -25.60
CA GLY A 294 3.14 -9.52 -25.56
C GLY A 294 3.71 -10.42 -26.67
N MET A 295 4.66 -9.94 -27.47
CA MET A 295 5.27 -10.68 -28.57
C MET A 295 6.44 -11.53 -28.05
N LEU A 296 6.13 -12.55 -27.24
CA LEU A 296 7.15 -13.34 -26.54
C LEU A 296 7.99 -14.24 -27.47
N ASP A 297 7.42 -14.71 -28.55
CA ASP A 297 8.15 -15.57 -29.50
C ASP A 297 9.21 -14.76 -30.26
N GLU A 298 8.88 -13.54 -30.68
CA GLU A 298 9.82 -12.60 -31.29
C GLU A 298 10.86 -12.15 -30.25
N ALA A 299 10.44 -11.85 -29.03
CA ALA A 299 11.34 -11.51 -27.94
C ALA A 299 12.34 -12.64 -27.69
N ARG A 300 11.91 -13.91 -27.72
CA ARG A 300 12.78 -15.08 -27.52
C ARG A 300 13.79 -15.23 -28.65
N ARG A 301 13.37 -15.08 -29.92
CA ARG A 301 14.27 -15.09 -31.07
C ARG A 301 15.33 -13.99 -30.92
N PHE A 302 14.86 -12.77 -30.65
CA PHE A 302 15.71 -11.60 -30.48
C PHE A 302 16.70 -11.75 -29.33
N PHE A 303 16.26 -12.29 -28.20
CA PHE A 303 17.11 -12.61 -27.06
C PHE A 303 18.21 -13.65 -27.42
N ASN A 304 17.87 -14.65 -28.23
CA ASN A 304 18.84 -15.64 -28.66
C ASN A 304 19.89 -15.05 -29.57
N GLU A 305 19.50 -14.12 -30.48
CA GLU A 305 20.39 -13.41 -31.40
C GLU A 305 21.30 -12.38 -30.71
N MET A 306 20.94 -11.95 -29.50
CA MET A 306 21.68 -10.94 -28.75
C MET A 306 23.11 -11.41 -28.45
N PRO A 307 24.16 -10.68 -28.89
CA PRO A 307 25.56 -11.10 -28.74
C PRO A 307 26.00 -11.23 -27.28
N GLU A 308 25.65 -10.22 -26.47
CA GLU A 308 25.96 -10.18 -25.06
C GLU A 308 24.67 -9.98 -24.27
N LYS A 309 24.36 -10.87 -23.33
CA LYS A 309 23.18 -10.84 -22.49
C LYS A 309 23.52 -10.30 -21.10
N ASN A 310 22.93 -9.17 -20.75
CA ASN A 310 23.08 -8.59 -19.42
C ASN A 310 21.95 -9.02 -18.48
N GLU A 311 22.05 -8.69 -17.20
CA GLU A 311 21.04 -9.01 -16.19
C GLU A 311 19.66 -8.45 -16.54
N VAL A 312 19.59 -7.27 -17.19
CA VAL A 312 18.34 -6.62 -17.55
C VAL A 312 17.61 -7.41 -18.64
N SER A 313 18.34 -7.90 -19.67
CA SER A 313 17.76 -8.71 -20.75
C SER A 313 17.21 -10.06 -20.23
N TRP A 314 17.94 -10.73 -19.33
CA TRP A 314 17.45 -11.95 -18.67
C TRP A 314 16.19 -11.66 -17.86
N ASN A 315 16.22 -10.62 -17.01
CA ASN A 315 15.07 -10.25 -16.19
C ASN A 315 13.86 -9.84 -17.01
N ALA A 316 14.04 -9.15 -18.14
CA ALA A 316 12.95 -8.78 -19.03
C ALA A 316 12.25 -10.04 -19.60
N MET A 317 13.04 -11.03 -20.07
CA MET A 317 12.48 -12.29 -20.57
C MET A 317 11.76 -13.08 -19.47
N ILE A 318 12.37 -13.22 -18.29
CA ILE A 318 11.75 -13.90 -17.15
C ILE A 318 10.43 -13.21 -16.79
N ALA A 319 10.43 -11.87 -16.67
CA ALA A 319 9.22 -11.10 -16.33
C ALA A 319 8.13 -11.26 -17.38
N GLY A 320 8.47 -11.28 -18.66
CA GLY A 320 7.52 -11.49 -19.76
C GLY A 320 6.82 -12.86 -19.66
N TYR A 321 7.58 -13.93 -19.45
CA TYR A 321 6.98 -15.26 -19.28
C TYR A 321 6.16 -15.38 -17.99
N VAL A 322 6.59 -14.75 -16.90
CA VAL A 322 5.82 -14.66 -15.65
C VAL A 322 4.47 -13.97 -15.89
N GLN A 323 4.46 -12.82 -16.60
CA GLN A 323 3.21 -12.09 -16.91
C GLN A 323 2.24 -12.92 -17.74
N CYS A 324 2.76 -13.72 -18.68
CA CYS A 324 1.96 -14.65 -19.49
C CYS A 324 1.65 -15.99 -18.80
N LYS A 325 1.94 -16.10 -17.48
CA LYS A 325 1.70 -17.30 -16.66
C LYS A 325 2.43 -18.57 -17.14
N ARG A 326 3.49 -18.40 -17.93
CA ARG A 326 4.34 -19.51 -18.40
C ARG A 326 5.53 -19.70 -17.45
N MET A 327 5.22 -20.15 -16.24
CA MET A 327 6.20 -20.33 -15.16
C MET A 327 7.25 -21.40 -15.46
N ASP A 328 6.93 -22.37 -16.29
CA ASP A 328 7.82 -23.41 -16.80
C ASP A 328 9.05 -22.80 -17.52
N VAL A 329 8.79 -21.98 -18.53
CA VAL A 329 9.84 -21.32 -19.32
C VAL A 329 10.57 -20.23 -18.51
N ALA A 330 9.83 -19.48 -17.66
CA ALA A 330 10.45 -18.50 -16.77
C ALA A 330 11.47 -19.16 -15.83
N ARG A 331 11.18 -20.34 -15.32
CA ARG A 331 12.08 -21.13 -14.47
C ARG A 331 13.32 -21.61 -15.24
N GLU A 332 13.13 -22.15 -16.45
CA GLU A 332 14.27 -22.57 -17.29
C GLU A 332 15.25 -21.41 -17.53
N LEU A 333 14.72 -20.22 -17.85
CA LEU A 333 15.52 -19.01 -18.04
C LEU A 333 16.23 -18.58 -16.76
N PHE A 334 15.52 -18.62 -15.63
CA PHE A 334 16.08 -18.28 -14.33
C PHE A 334 17.22 -19.24 -13.94
N GLU A 335 17.07 -20.54 -14.21
CA GLU A 335 18.10 -21.55 -13.95
C GLU A 335 19.29 -21.42 -14.92
N ALA A 336 19.05 -21.04 -16.17
CA ALA A 336 20.10 -20.78 -17.16
C ALA A 336 20.85 -19.47 -16.96
N MET A 337 20.32 -18.53 -16.15
CA MET A 337 20.93 -17.23 -15.90
C MET A 337 22.27 -17.36 -15.17
N PRO A 338 23.40 -16.85 -15.71
CA PRO A 338 24.71 -17.03 -15.11
C PRO A 338 24.87 -16.41 -13.72
N TYR A 339 24.35 -15.19 -13.55
CA TYR A 339 24.38 -14.44 -12.29
C TYR A 339 22.98 -13.95 -11.96
N ARG A 340 22.40 -14.47 -10.87
CA ARG A 340 21.07 -14.11 -10.40
C ARG A 340 21.17 -12.98 -9.40
N ASN A 341 20.67 -11.80 -9.77
CA ASN A 341 20.59 -10.65 -8.89
C ASN A 341 19.27 -10.68 -8.07
N ILE A 342 19.15 -9.79 -7.09
CA ILE A 342 17.95 -9.69 -6.24
C ILE A 342 16.66 -9.53 -7.07
N SER A 343 16.72 -8.76 -8.17
CA SER A 343 15.56 -8.53 -9.05
C SER A 343 15.08 -9.80 -9.72
N SER A 344 15.98 -10.69 -10.21
CA SER A 344 15.59 -11.97 -10.82
C SER A 344 14.90 -12.90 -9.82
N TRP A 345 15.42 -12.99 -8.59
CA TRP A 345 14.76 -13.74 -7.51
C TRP A 345 13.39 -13.17 -7.19
N ASN A 346 13.28 -11.85 -7.01
CA ASN A 346 12.02 -11.18 -6.70
C ASN A 346 10.95 -11.38 -7.80
N THR A 347 11.36 -11.36 -9.07
CA THR A 347 10.46 -11.61 -10.21
C THR A 347 9.89 -13.03 -10.15
N MET A 348 10.72 -14.04 -9.90
CA MET A 348 10.27 -15.43 -9.80
C MET A 348 9.39 -15.67 -8.58
N ILE A 349 9.76 -15.13 -7.39
CA ILE A 349 8.97 -15.22 -6.18
C ILE A 349 7.58 -14.60 -6.40
N THR A 350 7.54 -13.39 -6.98
CA THR A 350 6.28 -12.72 -7.30
C THR A 350 5.43 -13.51 -8.29
N GLY A 351 6.06 -14.09 -9.33
CA GLY A 351 5.37 -14.90 -10.33
C GLY A 351 4.71 -16.14 -9.74
N TYR A 352 5.44 -16.91 -8.95
CA TYR A 352 4.87 -18.09 -8.26
C TYR A 352 3.79 -17.69 -7.25
N ALA A 353 4.00 -16.61 -6.47
CA ALA A 353 3.03 -16.12 -5.51
C ALA A 353 1.72 -15.69 -6.20
N GLN A 354 1.79 -14.96 -7.31
CA GLN A 354 0.62 -14.54 -8.09
C GLN A 354 -0.06 -15.71 -8.82
N GLY A 355 0.72 -16.72 -9.21
CA GLY A 355 0.21 -17.95 -9.81
C GLY A 355 -0.44 -18.91 -8.80
N GLY A 356 -0.39 -18.59 -7.50
CA GLY A 356 -0.96 -19.42 -6.42
C GLY A 356 -0.05 -20.56 -5.92
N ASP A 357 1.14 -20.75 -6.53
CA ASP A 357 2.11 -21.75 -6.05
C ASP A 357 3.04 -21.13 -4.99
N ILE A 358 2.46 -20.93 -3.80
CA ILE A 358 3.19 -20.34 -2.68
C ILE A 358 4.34 -21.22 -2.20
N SER A 359 4.25 -22.54 -2.42
CA SER A 359 5.27 -23.50 -2.01
C SER A 359 6.58 -23.25 -2.77
N GLN A 360 6.50 -23.06 -4.10
CA GLN A 360 7.66 -22.72 -4.91
C GLN A 360 8.17 -21.30 -4.61
N ALA A 361 7.27 -20.34 -4.41
CA ALA A 361 7.65 -19.00 -3.99
C ALA A 361 8.45 -19.03 -2.68
N ARG A 362 8.01 -19.80 -1.70
CA ARG A 362 8.69 -19.99 -0.42
C ARG A 362 10.05 -20.67 -0.56
N ASN A 363 10.14 -21.72 -1.35
CA ASN A 363 11.40 -22.42 -1.62
C ASN A 363 12.46 -21.45 -2.22
N LEU A 364 12.05 -20.63 -3.20
CA LEU A 364 12.95 -19.64 -3.80
C LEU A 364 13.35 -18.57 -2.79
N PHE A 365 12.43 -18.08 -2.00
CA PHE A 365 12.69 -17.09 -0.96
C PHE A 365 13.70 -17.61 0.09
N ASP A 366 13.56 -18.86 0.51
CA ASP A 366 14.47 -19.48 1.50
C ASP A 366 15.87 -19.73 0.92
N ARG A 367 15.98 -20.03 -0.39
CA ARG A 367 17.25 -20.21 -1.11
C ARG A 367 17.93 -18.90 -1.48
N MET A 368 17.25 -17.78 -1.36
CA MET A 368 17.76 -16.46 -1.75
C MET A 368 18.97 -16.06 -0.90
N PRO A 369 20.14 -15.75 -1.51
CA PRO A 369 21.37 -15.45 -0.76
C PRO A 369 21.28 -14.20 0.11
N ARG A 370 20.59 -13.18 -0.39
CA ARG A 370 20.35 -11.91 0.29
C ARG A 370 18.92 -11.45 0.01
N ARG A 371 18.21 -11.08 1.04
CA ARG A 371 16.83 -10.59 0.98
C ARG A 371 16.81 -9.09 1.16
N ASP A 372 15.94 -8.41 0.45
CA ASP A 372 15.65 -6.98 0.61
C ASP A 372 14.18 -6.77 0.97
N GLY A 373 13.81 -5.52 1.26
CA GLY A 373 12.42 -5.20 1.59
C GLY A 373 11.40 -5.55 0.51
N ILE A 374 11.82 -5.68 -0.77
CA ILE A 374 10.95 -6.10 -1.88
C ILE A 374 10.73 -7.60 -1.85
N SER A 375 11.79 -8.40 -1.59
CA SER A 375 11.69 -9.85 -1.42
C SER A 375 10.72 -10.24 -0.33
N TRP A 376 10.85 -9.59 0.84
CA TRP A 376 9.94 -9.79 1.95
C TRP A 376 8.51 -9.39 1.61
N ALA A 377 8.31 -8.23 0.98
CA ALA A 377 6.99 -7.79 0.57
C ALA A 377 6.32 -8.75 -0.43
N ALA A 378 7.07 -9.30 -1.39
CA ALA A 378 6.57 -10.23 -2.38
C ALA A 378 6.04 -11.53 -1.75
N ILE A 379 6.80 -12.13 -0.82
CA ILE A 379 6.36 -13.37 -0.18
C ILE A 379 5.21 -13.13 0.82
N ILE A 380 5.24 -12.03 1.58
CA ILE A 380 4.14 -11.65 2.48
C ILE A 380 2.85 -11.42 1.68
N ALA A 381 2.94 -10.71 0.53
CA ALA A 381 1.80 -10.50 -0.35
C ALA A 381 1.24 -11.81 -0.90
N GLY A 382 2.11 -12.75 -1.28
CA GLY A 382 1.71 -14.07 -1.76
C GLY A 382 0.91 -14.86 -0.72
N TYR A 383 1.40 -14.94 0.50
CA TYR A 383 0.67 -15.60 1.60
C TYR A 383 -0.66 -14.91 1.91
N ALA A 384 -0.69 -13.59 1.94
CA ALA A 384 -1.93 -12.84 2.14
C ALA A 384 -2.94 -13.05 0.99
N GLN A 385 -2.47 -13.20 -0.26
CA GLN A 385 -3.35 -13.40 -1.42
C GLN A 385 -4.07 -14.75 -1.41
N ILE A 386 -3.43 -15.79 -0.91
CA ILE A 386 -4.03 -17.14 -0.79
C ILE A 386 -4.80 -17.34 0.53
N GLY A 387 -4.97 -16.26 1.32
CA GLY A 387 -5.72 -16.30 2.58
C GLY A 387 -4.95 -16.89 3.78
N GLN A 388 -3.65 -17.11 3.65
CA GLN A 388 -2.76 -17.54 4.75
C GLN A 388 -2.18 -16.30 5.46
N GLY A 389 -3.05 -15.54 6.11
CA GLY A 389 -2.68 -14.28 6.74
C GLY A 389 -1.78 -14.44 7.96
N GLU A 390 -1.91 -15.55 8.71
CA GLU A 390 -1.07 -15.82 9.87
C GLU A 390 0.39 -16.02 9.47
N GLU A 391 0.65 -16.82 8.43
CA GLU A 391 1.98 -17.03 7.88
C GLU A 391 2.57 -15.73 7.32
N ALA A 392 1.73 -14.92 6.65
CA ALA A 392 2.14 -13.60 6.17
C ALA A 392 2.60 -12.69 7.32
N LEU A 393 1.88 -12.67 8.44
CA LEU A 393 2.25 -11.90 9.63
C LEU A 393 3.49 -12.45 10.32
N GLN A 394 3.66 -13.77 10.37
CA GLN A 394 4.88 -14.40 10.90
C GLN A 394 6.12 -13.99 10.07
N LEU A 395 5.99 -13.95 8.74
CA LEU A 395 7.05 -13.47 7.85
C LEU A 395 7.37 -12.00 8.08
N PHE A 396 6.36 -11.17 8.33
CA PHE A 396 6.58 -9.77 8.68
C PHE A 396 7.37 -9.61 10.00
N VAL A 397 7.06 -10.43 11.02
CA VAL A 397 7.83 -10.45 12.27
C VAL A 397 9.28 -10.88 12.02
N ASN A 398 9.49 -11.88 11.17
CA ASN A 398 10.84 -12.33 10.80
C ASN A 398 11.62 -11.24 10.05
N MET A 399 10.99 -10.54 9.10
CA MET A 399 11.59 -9.37 8.41
C MET A 399 12.10 -8.33 9.41
N LYS A 400 11.32 -8.03 10.45
CA LYS A 400 11.75 -7.08 11.51
C LYS A 400 12.92 -7.60 12.33
N ARG A 401 12.96 -8.91 12.62
CA ARG A 401 14.09 -9.55 13.36
C ARG A 401 15.38 -9.51 12.56
N ASP A 402 15.30 -9.65 11.22
CA ASP A 402 16.43 -9.56 10.32
C ASP A 402 16.95 -8.12 10.17
N GLY A 403 16.32 -7.14 10.81
CA GLY A 403 16.73 -5.73 10.81
C GLY A 403 16.45 -4.98 9.51
N GLU A 404 15.65 -5.55 8.61
CA GLU A 404 15.27 -4.90 7.36
C GLU A 404 14.38 -3.67 7.60
N ARG A 405 14.64 -2.60 6.84
CA ARG A 405 13.83 -1.39 6.91
C ARG A 405 12.47 -1.62 6.27
N LEU A 406 11.43 -1.28 7.02
CA LEU A 406 10.07 -1.32 6.49
C LEU A 406 9.90 -0.27 5.40
N ASN A 407 9.41 -0.70 4.25
CA ASN A 407 9.06 0.16 3.13
C ASN A 407 7.54 0.21 2.94
N ARG A 408 7.05 1.08 2.04
CA ARG A 408 5.60 1.23 1.76
C ARG A 408 4.95 -0.11 1.41
N SER A 409 5.60 -0.93 0.58
CA SER A 409 5.05 -2.21 0.15
C SER A 409 4.94 -3.21 1.28
N SER A 410 5.95 -3.33 2.16
CA SER A 410 5.88 -4.24 3.31
C SER A 410 4.77 -3.84 4.29
N PHE A 411 4.56 -2.54 4.52
CA PHE A 411 3.43 -2.08 5.33
C PHE A 411 2.08 -2.43 4.71
N THR A 412 1.88 -2.13 3.41
CA THR A 412 0.59 -2.40 2.76
C THR A 412 0.27 -3.88 2.70
N CYS A 413 1.25 -4.74 2.43
CA CYS A 413 1.06 -6.20 2.45
C CYS A 413 0.73 -6.72 3.86
N SER A 414 1.39 -6.21 4.89
CA SER A 414 1.12 -6.60 6.27
C SER A 414 -0.23 -6.10 6.77
N LEU A 415 -0.64 -4.88 6.40
CA LEU A 415 -1.98 -4.36 6.69
C LEU A 415 -3.06 -5.20 6.00
N ARG A 416 -2.82 -5.64 4.76
CA ARG A 416 -3.72 -6.55 4.07
C ARG A 416 -3.83 -7.89 4.81
N ALA A 417 -2.71 -8.47 5.25
CA ALA A 417 -2.72 -9.68 6.06
C ALA A 417 -3.48 -9.50 7.37
N CYS A 418 -3.30 -8.37 8.09
CA CYS A 418 -4.10 -8.03 9.27
C CYS A 418 -5.60 -7.97 8.94
N ALA A 419 -5.96 -7.38 7.80
CA ALA A 419 -7.34 -7.29 7.34
C ALA A 419 -7.98 -8.66 7.07
N ASP A 420 -7.21 -9.61 6.54
CA ASP A 420 -7.71 -10.93 6.18
C ASP A 420 -7.92 -11.83 7.41
N VAL A 421 -7.02 -11.75 8.42
CA VAL A 421 -7.19 -12.47 9.70
C VAL A 421 -7.96 -11.68 10.76
N ALA A 422 -8.34 -10.44 10.45
CA ALA A 422 -9.02 -9.51 11.36
C ALA A 422 -8.21 -9.17 12.63
N ALA A 423 -6.87 -9.10 12.53
CA ALA A 423 -5.95 -8.76 13.61
C ALA A 423 -5.89 -7.24 13.82
N LEU A 424 -6.86 -6.67 14.54
CA LEU A 424 -7.01 -5.23 14.72
C LEU A 424 -5.86 -4.61 15.52
N GLU A 425 -5.47 -5.22 16.62
CA GLU A 425 -4.43 -4.64 17.51
C GLU A 425 -3.07 -4.58 16.82
N LEU A 426 -2.73 -5.60 16.03
CA LEU A 426 -1.52 -5.57 15.22
C LEU A 426 -1.63 -4.51 14.10
N GLY A 427 -2.81 -4.39 13.49
CA GLY A 427 -3.09 -3.33 12.51
C GLY A 427 -2.89 -1.93 13.10
N LYS A 428 -3.36 -1.67 14.33
CA LYS A 428 -3.12 -0.41 15.06
C LYS A 428 -1.64 -0.16 15.37
N GLN A 429 -0.90 -1.20 15.72
CA GLN A 429 0.55 -1.10 15.92
C GLN A 429 1.28 -0.74 14.62
N LEU A 430 0.88 -1.32 13.49
CA LEU A 430 1.43 -0.99 12.17
C LEU A 430 1.10 0.45 11.79
N HIS A 431 -0.13 0.91 12.04
CA HIS A 431 -0.52 2.30 11.83
C HIS A 431 0.37 3.26 12.62
N GLY A 432 0.60 3.02 13.91
CA GLY A 432 1.50 3.83 14.71
C GLY A 432 2.96 3.83 14.22
N GLN A 433 3.44 2.75 13.60
CA GLN A 433 4.77 2.70 12.97
C GLN A 433 4.81 3.47 11.65
N LEU A 434 3.74 3.43 10.86
CA LEU A 434 3.60 4.21 9.62
C LEU A 434 3.66 5.71 9.88
N VAL A 435 2.91 6.18 10.91
CA VAL A 435 2.95 7.58 11.37
C VAL A 435 4.38 7.99 11.72
N LYS A 436 5.09 7.17 12.51
CA LYS A 436 6.50 7.43 12.88
C LYS A 436 7.46 7.43 11.69
N ALA A 437 7.16 6.64 10.66
CA ALA A 437 7.95 6.57 9.43
C ALA A 437 7.61 7.67 8.41
N GLY A 438 6.56 8.47 8.63
CA GLY A 438 6.12 9.55 7.75
C GLY A 438 5.46 9.07 6.46
N TYR A 439 4.83 7.89 6.46
CA TYR A 439 4.16 7.32 5.27
C TYR A 439 2.64 7.50 5.26
N GLU A 440 2.05 8.11 6.27
CA GLU A 440 0.61 8.17 6.52
C GLU A 440 -0.22 8.94 5.48
N THR A 441 0.36 9.92 4.81
CA THR A 441 -0.36 10.84 3.91
C THR A 441 -0.49 10.35 2.46
N GLY A 442 0.10 9.23 2.12
CA GLY A 442 0.06 8.70 0.75
C GLY A 442 -1.19 7.89 0.47
N CYS A 443 -1.89 8.17 -0.64
CA CYS A 443 -3.10 7.47 -1.06
C CYS A 443 -2.97 5.94 -1.03
N TYR A 444 -1.87 5.39 -1.53
CA TYR A 444 -1.64 3.93 -1.59
C TYR A 444 -1.58 3.26 -0.20
N VAL A 445 -0.93 3.90 0.77
CA VAL A 445 -0.83 3.39 2.16
C VAL A 445 -2.12 3.68 2.91
N GLY A 446 -2.70 4.87 2.70
CA GLY A 446 -3.99 5.27 3.29
C GLY A 446 -5.11 4.30 2.91
N ASN A 447 -5.19 3.88 1.65
CA ASN A 447 -6.17 2.89 1.19
C ASN A 447 -5.98 1.50 1.85
N ALA A 448 -4.73 1.08 2.11
CA ALA A 448 -4.48 -0.16 2.82
C ALA A 448 -4.86 -0.09 4.30
N LEU A 449 -4.61 1.06 4.97
CA LEU A 449 -5.07 1.31 6.34
C LEU A 449 -6.59 1.33 6.42
N LEU A 450 -7.23 2.07 5.52
CA LEU A 450 -8.68 2.15 5.41
C LEU A 450 -9.31 0.76 5.25
N ALA A 451 -8.79 -0.05 4.31
CA ALA A 451 -9.25 -1.41 4.09
C ALA A 451 -9.04 -2.31 5.32
N MET A 452 -7.92 -2.15 6.03
CA MET A 452 -7.62 -2.90 7.25
C MET A 452 -8.65 -2.56 8.33
N TYR A 453 -8.91 -1.30 8.62
CA TYR A 453 -9.88 -0.90 9.64
C TYR A 453 -11.30 -1.33 9.28
N CYS A 454 -11.73 -1.16 8.01
CA CYS A 454 -13.03 -1.63 7.53
C CYS A 454 -13.21 -3.15 7.71
N LYS A 455 -12.17 -3.95 7.45
CA LYS A 455 -12.25 -5.41 7.56
C LYS A 455 -12.07 -5.95 8.98
N CYS A 456 -11.40 -5.19 9.85
CA CYS A 456 -11.21 -5.54 11.26
C CYS A 456 -12.36 -5.07 12.17
N GLY A 457 -13.35 -4.37 11.64
CA GLY A 457 -14.54 -3.98 12.40
C GLY A 457 -14.42 -2.66 13.16
N ASP A 458 -13.54 -1.76 12.73
CA ASP A 458 -13.37 -0.42 13.35
C ASP A 458 -13.67 0.66 12.30
N ILE A 459 -14.98 0.83 12.02
CA ILE A 459 -15.45 1.72 10.95
C ILE A 459 -15.25 3.20 11.27
N ASP A 460 -15.21 3.57 12.54
CA ASP A 460 -14.97 4.94 12.98
C ASP A 460 -13.53 5.36 12.71
N GLU A 461 -12.55 4.53 13.09
CA GLU A 461 -11.13 4.74 12.75
C GLU A 461 -10.90 4.66 11.22
N ALA A 462 -11.67 3.83 10.50
CA ALA A 462 -11.62 3.80 9.04
C ALA A 462 -12.04 5.15 8.44
N TYR A 463 -13.10 5.77 8.98
CA TYR A 463 -13.56 7.07 8.54
C TYR A 463 -12.52 8.17 8.83
N ASP A 464 -11.90 8.14 10.00
CA ASP A 464 -10.85 9.10 10.37
C ASP A 464 -9.65 8.99 9.41
N VAL A 465 -9.20 7.77 9.10
CA VAL A 465 -8.15 7.54 8.08
C VAL A 465 -8.59 8.02 6.70
N PHE A 466 -9.87 7.80 6.32
CA PHE A 466 -10.38 8.28 5.05
C PHE A 466 -10.33 9.81 4.96
N GLU A 467 -10.71 10.53 6.03
CA GLU A 467 -10.63 12.00 6.05
C GLU A 467 -9.17 12.50 5.94
N ASP A 468 -8.22 11.80 6.56
CA ASP A 468 -6.79 12.17 6.58
C ASP A 468 -6.07 11.95 5.24
N ILE A 469 -6.63 11.17 4.30
CA ILE A 469 -6.06 11.02 2.95
C ILE A 469 -6.19 12.35 2.20
N ALA A 470 -5.04 12.99 1.91
CA ALA A 470 -5.00 14.31 1.29
C ALA A 470 -5.60 14.35 -0.12
N GLU A 471 -5.24 13.37 -0.96
CA GLU A 471 -5.75 13.22 -2.32
C GLU A 471 -6.46 11.86 -2.42
N LYS A 472 -7.79 11.86 -2.27
CA LYS A 472 -8.61 10.66 -2.34
C LYS A 472 -8.79 10.25 -3.80
N ASP A 473 -8.38 9.02 -4.14
CA ASP A 473 -8.65 8.41 -5.44
C ASP A 473 -9.96 7.60 -5.42
N VAL A 474 -10.35 7.08 -6.58
CA VAL A 474 -11.56 6.23 -6.71
C VAL A 474 -11.51 5.03 -5.75
N VAL A 475 -10.32 4.47 -5.49
CA VAL A 475 -10.14 3.33 -4.57
C VAL A 475 -10.44 3.71 -3.13
N SER A 476 -10.05 4.92 -2.69
CA SER A 476 -10.36 5.44 -1.35
C SER A 476 -11.87 5.51 -1.14
N TRP A 477 -12.60 6.11 -2.10
CA TRP A 477 -14.05 6.23 -2.06
C TRP A 477 -14.74 4.87 -2.10
N ASN A 478 -14.33 3.98 -3.02
CA ASN A 478 -14.88 2.64 -3.12
C ASN A 478 -14.68 1.81 -1.84
N THR A 479 -13.51 1.93 -1.22
CA THR A 479 -13.20 1.20 0.02
C THR A 479 -14.10 1.67 1.16
N MET A 480 -14.35 2.98 1.28
CA MET A 480 -15.22 3.53 2.34
C MET A 480 -16.70 3.19 2.10
N ILE A 481 -17.19 3.29 0.84
CA ILE A 481 -18.57 2.89 0.48
C ILE A 481 -18.79 1.41 0.79
N ALA A 482 -17.88 0.53 0.35
CA ALA A 482 -17.97 -0.90 0.63
C ALA A 482 -17.81 -1.21 2.12
N GLY A 483 -16.99 -0.45 2.84
CA GLY A 483 -16.84 -0.52 4.30
C GLY A 483 -18.18 -0.29 4.99
N TYR A 484 -18.82 0.85 4.77
CA TYR A 484 -20.13 1.15 5.35
C TYR A 484 -21.21 0.15 4.94
N ALA A 485 -21.23 -0.28 3.67
CA ALA A 485 -22.19 -1.28 3.19
C ALA A 485 -22.08 -2.60 3.97
N ARG A 486 -20.84 -3.10 4.18
CA ARG A 486 -20.59 -4.32 4.95
C ARG A 486 -20.90 -4.20 6.44
N HIS A 487 -20.80 -3.00 7.00
CA HIS A 487 -21.13 -2.73 8.40
C HIS A 487 -22.62 -2.48 8.64
N GLY A 488 -23.46 -2.57 7.61
CA GLY A 488 -24.90 -2.34 7.70
C GLY A 488 -25.30 -0.85 7.78
N PHE A 489 -24.35 0.05 7.53
CA PHE A 489 -24.57 1.50 7.51
C PHE A 489 -24.82 2.00 6.07
N GLY A 490 -25.87 1.45 5.42
CA GLY A 490 -26.15 1.74 4.00
C GLY A 490 -26.47 3.20 3.72
N LYS A 491 -27.08 3.93 4.65
CA LYS A 491 -27.36 5.37 4.50
C LYS A 491 -26.06 6.17 4.45
N GLU A 492 -25.09 5.82 5.26
CA GLU A 492 -23.76 6.41 5.31
C GLU A 492 -22.97 6.10 4.04
N ALA A 493 -23.06 4.86 3.56
CA ALA A 493 -22.46 4.47 2.27
C ALA A 493 -22.98 5.33 1.11
N LEU A 494 -24.32 5.55 1.05
CA LEU A 494 -24.91 6.41 0.04
C LEU A 494 -24.53 7.89 0.19
N ARG A 495 -24.34 8.39 1.42
CA ARG A 495 -23.84 9.76 1.65
C ARG A 495 -22.41 9.92 1.14
N VAL A 496 -21.53 8.94 1.40
CA VAL A 496 -20.16 8.95 0.88
C VAL A 496 -20.16 8.93 -0.66
N PHE A 497 -21.05 8.15 -1.29
CA PHE A 497 -21.22 8.14 -2.74
C PHE A 497 -21.66 9.50 -3.30
N GLU A 498 -22.63 10.17 -2.66
CA GLU A 498 -23.03 11.51 -3.08
C GLU A 498 -21.89 12.54 -2.88
N SER A 499 -21.11 12.41 -1.81
CA SER A 499 -19.92 13.26 -1.59
C SER A 499 -18.85 13.04 -2.66
N MET A 500 -18.60 11.79 -3.10
CA MET A 500 -17.69 11.47 -4.21
C MET A 500 -18.07 12.24 -5.48
N LYS A 501 -19.36 12.29 -5.82
CA LYS A 501 -19.87 13.02 -6.97
C LYS A 501 -19.68 14.54 -6.84
N THR A 502 -19.94 15.09 -5.66
CA THR A 502 -19.79 16.54 -5.42
C THR A 502 -18.35 17.01 -5.54
N VAL A 503 -17.38 16.16 -5.23
CA VAL A 503 -15.94 16.43 -5.41
C VAL A 503 -15.52 16.27 -6.89
N GLY A 504 -16.39 15.76 -7.76
CA GLY A 504 -16.12 15.59 -9.19
C GLY A 504 -15.33 14.32 -9.55
N ILE A 505 -15.32 13.32 -8.66
CA ILE A 505 -14.71 12.02 -8.94
C ILE A 505 -15.76 11.13 -9.60
N ASN A 506 -15.47 10.63 -10.79
CA ASN A 506 -16.38 9.77 -11.54
C ASN A 506 -16.45 8.37 -10.91
N PRO A 507 -17.66 7.84 -10.64
CA PRO A 507 -17.85 6.46 -10.23
C PRO A 507 -17.36 5.48 -11.29
N ASP A 508 -16.89 4.32 -10.84
CA ASP A 508 -16.55 3.17 -11.67
C ASP A 508 -17.49 1.98 -11.40
N ASP A 509 -17.24 0.85 -12.05
CA ASP A 509 -18.00 -0.39 -11.88
C ASP A 509 -17.94 -0.89 -10.41
N VAL A 510 -16.79 -0.76 -9.73
CA VAL A 510 -16.62 -1.15 -8.33
C VAL A 510 -17.42 -0.24 -7.40
N THR A 511 -17.48 1.05 -7.69
CA THR A 511 -18.31 2.02 -6.97
C THR A 511 -19.77 1.58 -6.97
N MET A 512 -20.29 1.21 -8.16
CA MET A 512 -21.71 0.83 -8.31
C MET A 512 -22.02 -0.51 -7.63
N VAL A 513 -21.10 -1.48 -7.62
CA VAL A 513 -21.23 -2.70 -6.82
C VAL A 513 -21.35 -2.33 -5.33
N GLY A 514 -20.54 -1.41 -4.82
CA GLY A 514 -20.60 -0.94 -3.43
C GLY A 514 -21.94 -0.30 -3.09
N VAL A 515 -22.46 0.58 -3.96
CA VAL A 515 -23.74 1.28 -3.81
C VAL A 515 -24.92 0.29 -3.82
N LEU A 516 -24.95 -0.64 -4.78
CA LEU A 516 -25.99 -1.66 -4.88
C LEU A 516 -25.95 -2.64 -3.70
N SER A 517 -24.76 -3.01 -3.22
CA SER A 517 -24.59 -3.82 -2.01
C SER A 517 -25.12 -3.09 -0.77
N ALA A 518 -24.87 -1.77 -0.66
CA ALA A 518 -25.42 -0.95 0.44
C ALA A 518 -26.95 -0.94 0.40
N CYS A 519 -27.56 -0.83 -0.77
CA CYS A 519 -29.00 -0.91 -0.94
C CYS A 519 -29.54 -2.32 -0.59
N SER A 520 -28.85 -3.41 -1.03
CA SER A 520 -29.24 -4.78 -0.70
C SER A 520 -29.18 -5.05 0.79
N HIS A 521 -28.14 -4.60 1.48
CA HIS A 521 -27.97 -4.86 2.91
C HIS A 521 -28.93 -4.06 3.81
N THR A 522 -29.56 -3.00 3.28
CA THR A 522 -30.49 -2.14 4.05
C THR A 522 -31.91 -2.15 3.52
N GLY A 523 -32.21 -2.97 2.51
CA GLY A 523 -33.56 -3.10 1.95
C GLY A 523 -34.04 -1.89 1.14
N LEU A 524 -33.16 -1.04 0.63
CA LEU A 524 -33.50 0.16 -0.12
C LEU A 524 -33.78 -0.16 -1.58
N VAL A 525 -34.86 -0.93 -1.85
CA VAL A 525 -35.18 -1.48 -3.19
C VAL A 525 -35.32 -0.39 -4.24
N ASP A 526 -36.13 0.64 -3.97
CA ASP A 526 -36.38 1.70 -4.95
C ASP A 526 -35.10 2.47 -5.33
N LYS A 527 -34.25 2.78 -4.34
CA LYS A 527 -32.97 3.43 -4.58
C LYS A 527 -32.01 2.52 -5.37
N GLY A 528 -31.91 1.25 -4.98
CA GLY A 528 -31.08 0.28 -5.69
C GLY A 528 -31.50 0.16 -7.16
N THR A 529 -32.80 0.07 -7.43
CA THR A 529 -33.36 0.04 -8.79
C THR A 529 -33.03 1.32 -9.55
N GLN A 530 -33.20 2.49 -8.92
CA GLN A 530 -32.83 3.78 -9.51
C GLN A 530 -31.34 3.84 -9.89
N TYR A 531 -30.45 3.47 -8.97
CA TYR A 531 -29.00 3.48 -9.23
C TYR A 531 -28.62 2.48 -10.34
N PHE A 532 -29.19 1.30 -10.34
CA PHE A 532 -28.90 0.29 -11.36
C PHE A 532 -29.22 0.79 -12.78
N TYR A 533 -30.40 1.37 -12.99
CA TYR A 533 -30.78 1.91 -14.30
C TYR A 533 -30.09 3.24 -14.65
N SER A 534 -29.52 3.94 -13.67
CA SER A 534 -28.74 5.16 -13.91
C SER A 534 -27.29 4.87 -14.33
N MET A 535 -26.79 3.64 -14.15
CA MET A 535 -25.38 3.28 -14.41
C MET A 535 -24.96 3.61 -15.85
N ASP A 536 -25.70 3.14 -16.82
CA ASP A 536 -25.41 3.37 -18.24
C ASP A 536 -25.73 4.82 -18.65
N ARG A 537 -26.89 5.31 -18.26
CA ARG A 537 -27.40 6.62 -18.66
C ARG A 537 -26.59 7.80 -18.09
N ASP A 538 -26.25 7.75 -16.77
CA ASP A 538 -25.68 8.89 -16.06
C ASP A 538 -24.15 8.78 -15.93
N TYR A 539 -23.58 7.56 -15.97
CA TYR A 539 -22.16 7.31 -15.74
C TYR A 539 -21.46 6.56 -16.88
N GLY A 540 -22.20 6.05 -17.90
CA GLY A 540 -21.64 5.28 -19.00
C GLY A 540 -21.07 3.91 -18.56
N ILE A 541 -21.57 3.37 -17.44
CA ILE A 541 -21.10 2.11 -16.86
C ILE A 541 -22.03 0.97 -17.32
N THR A 542 -21.52 0.07 -18.15
CA THR A 542 -22.26 -1.14 -18.55
C THR A 542 -22.36 -2.13 -17.38
N ALA A 543 -23.58 -2.57 -17.06
CA ALA A 543 -23.81 -3.50 -15.95
C ALA A 543 -23.19 -4.87 -16.23
N ASN A 544 -22.34 -5.35 -15.32
CA ASN A 544 -21.70 -6.67 -15.35
C ASN A 544 -22.41 -7.66 -14.37
N SER A 545 -21.96 -8.94 -14.35
CA SER A 545 -22.52 -10.01 -13.51
C SER A 545 -22.69 -9.59 -12.03
N LYS A 546 -21.72 -8.89 -11.46
CA LYS A 546 -21.78 -8.47 -10.05
C LYS A 546 -22.90 -7.49 -9.75
N HIS A 547 -23.17 -6.56 -10.68
CA HIS A 547 -24.27 -5.60 -10.53
C HIS A 547 -25.63 -6.30 -10.57
N TYR A 548 -25.82 -7.22 -11.53
CA TYR A 548 -27.03 -8.04 -11.60
C TYR A 548 -27.19 -8.90 -10.33
N THR A 549 -26.13 -9.55 -9.85
CA THR A 549 -26.15 -10.34 -8.62
C THR A 549 -26.58 -9.50 -7.41
N CYS A 550 -26.06 -8.26 -7.25
CA CYS A 550 -26.48 -7.36 -6.19
C CYS A 550 -27.97 -6.99 -6.29
N MET A 551 -28.49 -6.76 -7.49
CA MET A 551 -29.91 -6.44 -7.70
C MET A 551 -30.80 -7.65 -7.44
N ILE A 552 -30.38 -8.85 -7.87
CA ILE A 552 -31.11 -10.10 -7.62
C ILE A 552 -31.13 -10.41 -6.12
N ASP A 553 -30.02 -10.20 -5.39
CA ASP A 553 -29.98 -10.32 -3.93
C ASP A 553 -30.90 -9.29 -3.24
N LEU A 554 -30.92 -8.04 -3.70
CA LEU A 554 -31.78 -6.98 -3.20
C LEU A 554 -33.28 -7.34 -3.36
N LEU A 555 -33.69 -7.69 -4.58
CA LEU A 555 -35.07 -8.06 -4.90
C LEU A 555 -35.46 -9.36 -4.17
N GLY A 556 -34.54 -10.33 -4.13
CA GLY A 556 -34.74 -11.61 -3.45
C GLY A 556 -34.97 -11.45 -1.95
N ARG A 557 -34.16 -10.65 -1.26
CA ARG A 557 -34.35 -10.35 0.18
C ARG A 557 -35.66 -9.61 0.45
N ALA A 558 -36.08 -8.75 -0.45
CA ALA A 558 -37.33 -8.00 -0.37
C ALA A 558 -38.58 -8.85 -0.68
N GLY A 559 -38.43 -10.14 -1.02
CA GLY A 559 -39.54 -11.03 -1.39
C GLY A 559 -40.07 -10.84 -2.82
N ARG A 560 -39.45 -9.98 -3.63
CA ARG A 560 -39.84 -9.71 -5.03
C ARG A 560 -39.23 -10.75 -5.99
N LEU A 561 -39.51 -12.06 -5.72
CA LEU A 561 -38.87 -13.19 -6.39
C LEU A 561 -39.15 -13.23 -7.90
N ASP A 562 -40.34 -12.85 -8.34
CA ASP A 562 -40.70 -12.83 -9.76
C ASP A 562 -39.88 -11.78 -10.52
N GLU A 563 -39.67 -10.62 -9.92
CA GLU A 563 -38.84 -9.57 -10.50
C GLU A 563 -37.36 -9.95 -10.54
N ALA A 564 -36.87 -10.62 -9.48
CA ALA A 564 -35.52 -11.15 -9.46
C ALA A 564 -35.30 -12.18 -10.58
N GLN A 565 -36.26 -13.10 -10.80
CA GLN A 565 -36.22 -14.07 -11.90
C GLN A 565 -36.29 -13.40 -13.27
N ASN A 566 -37.17 -12.39 -13.44
CA ASN A 566 -37.27 -11.66 -14.68
C ASN A 566 -35.97 -10.89 -15.00
N LEU A 567 -35.38 -10.24 -13.99
CA LEU A 567 -34.08 -9.58 -14.14
C LEU A 567 -33.00 -10.56 -14.56
N MET A 568 -32.95 -11.75 -13.95
CA MET A 568 -31.99 -12.80 -14.27
C MET A 568 -32.17 -13.34 -15.71
N ARG A 569 -33.40 -13.53 -16.19
CA ARG A 569 -33.67 -13.96 -17.57
C ARG A 569 -33.24 -12.94 -18.60
N ASN A 570 -33.23 -11.65 -18.23
CA ASN A 570 -32.88 -10.54 -19.15
C ASN A 570 -31.38 -10.16 -19.01
N MET A 571 -30.57 -10.92 -18.30
CA MET A 571 -29.12 -10.71 -18.26
C MET A 571 -28.51 -10.95 -19.67
N PRO A 572 -27.57 -10.12 -20.12
CA PRO A 572 -26.90 -10.29 -21.41
C PRO A 572 -25.86 -11.42 -21.44
N PHE A 573 -25.71 -12.14 -20.36
CA PHE A 573 -24.77 -13.26 -20.15
C PHE A 573 -25.41 -14.33 -19.24
N GLU A 574 -24.86 -15.53 -19.25
CA GLU A 574 -25.31 -16.64 -18.40
C GLU A 574 -25.07 -16.31 -16.91
N PRO A 575 -26.08 -16.58 -16.03
CA PRO A 575 -25.95 -16.40 -14.59
C PRO A 575 -24.86 -17.31 -14.00
N ASP A 576 -23.97 -16.73 -13.21
CA ASP A 576 -22.90 -17.45 -12.51
C ASP A 576 -23.38 -18.10 -11.19
N ALA A 577 -22.53 -18.88 -10.54
CA ALA A 577 -22.84 -19.55 -9.28
C ALA A 577 -23.19 -18.57 -8.14
N ALA A 578 -22.64 -17.34 -8.15
CA ALA A 578 -22.96 -16.31 -7.18
C ALA A 578 -24.40 -15.77 -7.37
N THR A 579 -24.81 -15.58 -8.62
CA THR A 579 -26.18 -15.17 -8.99
C THR A 579 -27.20 -16.24 -8.56
N TRP A 580 -26.96 -17.50 -8.88
CA TRP A 580 -27.81 -18.61 -8.43
C TRP A 580 -27.78 -18.77 -6.90
N GLY A 581 -26.65 -18.49 -6.26
CA GLY A 581 -26.52 -18.45 -4.79
C GLY A 581 -27.41 -17.41 -4.14
N ALA A 582 -27.53 -16.23 -4.74
CA ALA A 582 -28.45 -15.18 -4.27
C ALA A 582 -29.93 -15.64 -4.37
N VAL A 583 -30.30 -16.29 -5.51
CA VAL A 583 -31.64 -16.87 -5.70
C VAL A 583 -31.92 -17.98 -4.67
N LEU A 584 -31.00 -18.89 -4.42
CA LEU A 584 -31.14 -19.96 -3.42
C LEU A 584 -31.30 -19.38 -2.02
N GLY A 585 -30.49 -18.33 -1.68
CA GLY A 585 -30.60 -17.61 -0.42
C GLY A 585 -31.96 -16.96 -0.22
N ALA A 586 -32.50 -16.29 -1.24
CA ALA A 586 -33.83 -15.70 -1.24
C ALA A 586 -34.92 -16.76 -1.12
N SER A 587 -34.82 -17.87 -1.85
CA SER A 587 -35.74 -19.01 -1.78
C SER A 587 -35.85 -19.59 -0.38
N ARG A 588 -34.71 -19.66 0.34
CA ARG A 588 -34.69 -20.10 1.74
C ARG A 588 -35.41 -19.12 2.67
N ILE A 589 -35.20 -17.79 2.48
CA ILE A 589 -35.85 -16.76 3.32
C ILE A 589 -37.37 -16.81 3.16
N HIS A 590 -37.87 -17.00 1.92
CA HIS A 590 -39.29 -16.97 1.61
C HIS A 590 -39.95 -18.34 1.44
N GLY A 591 -39.23 -19.44 1.77
CA GLY A 591 -39.78 -20.80 1.76
C GLY A 591 -40.12 -21.34 0.37
N ASN A 592 -39.57 -20.76 -0.70
CA ASN A 592 -39.84 -21.21 -2.08
C ASN A 592 -38.94 -22.38 -2.46
N THR A 593 -39.43 -23.63 -2.19
CA THR A 593 -38.65 -24.83 -2.36
C THR A 593 -38.34 -25.13 -3.82
N GLU A 594 -39.31 -24.92 -4.72
CA GLU A 594 -39.16 -25.20 -6.16
C GLU A 594 -38.07 -24.37 -6.82
N LEU A 595 -38.09 -23.06 -6.56
CA LEU A 595 -37.04 -22.15 -7.04
C LEU A 595 -35.67 -22.46 -6.42
N GLY A 596 -35.67 -22.84 -5.14
CA GLY A 596 -34.44 -23.24 -4.43
C GLY A 596 -33.80 -24.49 -5.00
N GLU A 597 -34.61 -25.52 -5.35
CA GLU A 597 -34.15 -26.75 -5.99
C GLU A 597 -33.49 -26.47 -7.35
N LYS A 598 -34.17 -25.63 -8.19
CA LYS A 598 -33.63 -25.25 -9.48
C LYS A 598 -32.31 -24.48 -9.34
N ALA A 599 -32.25 -23.52 -8.43
CA ALA A 599 -31.02 -22.75 -8.20
C ALA A 599 -29.87 -23.63 -7.74
N ALA A 600 -30.14 -24.55 -6.80
CA ALA A 600 -29.14 -25.48 -6.30
C ALA A 600 -28.63 -26.45 -7.38
N GLN A 601 -29.52 -26.95 -8.27
CA GLN A 601 -29.11 -27.81 -9.37
C GLN A 601 -28.13 -27.09 -10.30
N MET A 602 -28.40 -25.83 -10.68
CA MET A 602 -27.52 -25.04 -11.52
C MET A 602 -26.15 -24.82 -10.87
N ILE A 603 -26.13 -24.60 -9.55
CA ILE A 603 -24.86 -24.43 -8.83
C ILE A 603 -24.07 -25.75 -8.79
N PHE A 604 -24.71 -26.90 -8.55
CA PHE A 604 -24.02 -28.17 -8.56
C PHE A 604 -23.41 -28.58 -9.90
N GLU A 605 -23.98 -28.08 -11.01
CA GLU A 605 -23.42 -28.25 -12.36
C GLU A 605 -22.15 -27.39 -12.55
N MET A 606 -22.10 -26.22 -11.93
CA MET A 606 -20.97 -25.27 -12.02
C MET A 606 -19.88 -25.55 -10.98
N GLU A 607 -20.29 -25.82 -9.75
CA GLU A 607 -19.42 -25.97 -8.57
C GLU A 607 -19.84 -27.21 -7.75
N PRO A 608 -19.53 -28.43 -8.17
CA PRO A 608 -19.96 -29.65 -7.49
C PRO A 608 -19.39 -29.80 -6.08
N ASP A 609 -18.25 -29.14 -5.77
CA ASP A 609 -17.56 -29.25 -4.48
C ASP A 609 -18.00 -28.17 -3.48
N ASN A 610 -18.98 -27.32 -3.80
CA ASN A 610 -19.42 -26.22 -2.94
C ASN A 610 -20.27 -26.72 -1.76
N ALA A 611 -19.62 -27.04 -0.63
CA ALA A 611 -20.26 -27.52 0.60
C ALA A 611 -21.41 -26.64 1.10
N GLY A 612 -21.29 -25.32 0.94
CA GLY A 612 -22.29 -24.33 1.39
C GLY A 612 -23.65 -24.53 0.73
N MET A 613 -23.67 -24.89 -0.54
CA MET A 613 -24.91 -25.08 -1.30
C MET A 613 -25.66 -26.37 -0.90
N TYR A 614 -24.93 -27.45 -0.64
CA TYR A 614 -25.52 -28.67 -0.08
C TYR A 614 -26.21 -28.41 1.26
N VAL A 615 -25.57 -27.62 2.12
CA VAL A 615 -26.13 -27.24 3.43
C VAL A 615 -27.34 -26.34 3.27
N LEU A 616 -27.29 -25.32 2.39
CA LEU A 616 -28.40 -24.39 2.16
C LEU A 616 -29.65 -25.11 1.65
N LEU A 617 -29.51 -26.01 0.66
CA LEU A 617 -30.62 -26.78 0.13
C LEU A 617 -31.15 -27.77 1.16
N SER A 618 -30.26 -28.45 1.90
CA SER A 618 -30.69 -29.33 3.02
C SER A 618 -31.50 -28.55 4.06
N ASN A 619 -31.10 -27.30 4.37
CA ASN A 619 -31.81 -26.44 5.31
C ASN A 619 -33.18 -26.00 4.77
N LEU A 620 -33.28 -25.73 3.46
CA LEU A 620 -34.55 -25.39 2.82
C LEU A 620 -35.53 -26.57 2.90
N TYR A 621 -35.07 -27.80 2.63
CA TYR A 621 -35.88 -29.00 2.78
C TYR A 621 -36.34 -29.24 4.24
N ALA A 622 -35.43 -29.07 5.19
CA ALA A 622 -35.74 -29.21 6.59
C ALA A 622 -36.79 -28.21 7.08
N ALA A 623 -36.66 -26.93 6.65
CA ALA A 623 -37.64 -25.89 6.94
C ALA A 623 -39.03 -26.16 6.35
N SER A 624 -39.07 -26.93 5.26
CA SER A 624 -40.31 -27.38 4.62
C SER A 624 -40.82 -28.76 5.13
N GLY A 625 -40.20 -29.32 6.17
CA GLY A 625 -40.55 -30.64 6.73
C GLY A 625 -40.19 -31.84 5.85
N ARG A 626 -39.41 -31.65 4.79
CA ARG A 626 -39.06 -32.67 3.80
C ARG A 626 -37.81 -33.47 4.24
N TRP A 627 -37.89 -34.17 5.40
CA TRP A 627 -36.76 -34.87 6.03
C TRP A 627 -36.13 -35.98 5.18
N GLY A 628 -36.93 -36.63 4.32
CA GLY A 628 -36.41 -37.60 3.35
C GLY A 628 -35.43 -36.99 2.36
N ASP A 629 -35.69 -35.78 1.90
CA ASP A 629 -34.83 -35.10 0.94
C ASP A 629 -33.61 -34.46 1.62
N VAL A 630 -33.71 -34.09 2.90
CA VAL A 630 -32.57 -33.74 3.76
C VAL A 630 -31.57 -34.89 3.81
N SER A 631 -32.04 -36.10 4.07
CA SER A 631 -31.20 -37.30 4.16
C SER A 631 -30.52 -37.63 2.82
N LYS A 632 -31.26 -37.55 1.72
CA LYS A 632 -30.71 -37.73 0.37
C LYS A 632 -29.61 -36.71 0.05
N MET A 633 -29.82 -35.44 0.41
CA MET A 633 -28.84 -34.37 0.15
C MET A 633 -27.55 -34.53 0.97
N ARG A 634 -27.68 -34.93 2.24
CA ARG A 634 -26.54 -35.27 3.09
C ARG A 634 -25.75 -36.49 2.59
N LEU A 635 -26.44 -37.49 2.05
CA LEU A 635 -25.81 -38.63 1.40
C LEU A 635 -25.06 -38.20 0.15
N LYS A 636 -25.70 -37.42 -0.73
CA LYS A 636 -25.07 -36.87 -1.95
C LYS A 636 -23.80 -36.09 -1.63
N MET A 637 -23.85 -35.22 -0.63
CA MET A 637 -22.69 -34.47 -0.16
C MET A 637 -21.53 -35.38 0.28
N ARG A 638 -21.85 -36.44 1.04
CA ARG A 638 -20.86 -37.43 1.49
C ARG A 638 -20.29 -38.25 0.32
N ASP A 639 -21.12 -38.67 -0.61
CA ASP A 639 -20.73 -39.51 -1.76
C ASP A 639 -19.85 -38.70 -2.74
N SER A 640 -20.05 -37.37 -2.83
CA SER A 640 -19.18 -36.43 -3.56
C SER A 640 -17.87 -36.10 -2.80
N GLY A 641 -17.62 -36.70 -1.62
CA GLY A 641 -16.42 -36.44 -0.83
C GLY A 641 -16.35 -35.03 -0.18
N VAL A 642 -17.43 -34.25 -0.28
CA VAL A 642 -17.49 -32.86 0.21
C VAL A 642 -17.69 -32.85 1.72
N LYS A 643 -16.79 -32.22 2.46
CA LYS A 643 -16.84 -32.12 3.92
C LYS A 643 -17.45 -30.79 4.37
N LYS A 644 -18.39 -30.85 5.33
CA LYS A 644 -18.92 -29.67 5.99
C LYS A 644 -17.83 -29.03 6.86
N VAL A 645 -17.58 -27.76 6.67
CA VAL A 645 -16.71 -26.96 7.55
C VAL A 645 -17.46 -26.69 8.87
N PRO A 646 -16.90 -27.04 10.04
CA PRO A 646 -17.54 -26.74 11.32
C PRO A 646 -17.65 -25.21 11.53
N GLY A 647 -18.73 -24.81 12.21
CA GLY A 647 -18.90 -23.43 12.62
C GLY A 647 -18.03 -23.12 13.83
N TYR A 648 -17.18 -22.10 13.73
CA TYR A 648 -16.42 -21.59 14.85
C TYR A 648 -16.43 -20.05 14.86
N SER A 649 -16.29 -19.51 16.06
CA SER A 649 -16.17 -18.07 16.30
C SER A 649 -14.87 -17.79 17.02
N TRP A 650 -14.27 -16.63 16.77
CA TRP A 650 -13.04 -16.23 17.47
C TRP A 650 -13.01 -14.75 17.78
N LEU A 651 -12.22 -14.37 18.77
CA LEU A 651 -11.92 -12.99 19.11
C LEU A 651 -10.49 -12.86 19.60
N GLU A 652 -9.94 -11.67 19.47
CA GLU A 652 -8.60 -11.31 19.91
C GLU A 652 -8.67 -10.70 21.31
N VAL A 653 -7.94 -11.31 22.27
CA VAL A 653 -7.77 -10.77 23.64
C VAL A 653 -6.29 -10.80 23.97
N GLN A 654 -5.70 -9.66 24.36
CA GLN A 654 -4.28 -9.54 24.71
C GLN A 654 -3.31 -10.07 23.63
N ASN A 655 -3.58 -9.78 22.37
CA ASN A 655 -2.83 -10.25 21.18
C ASN A 655 -2.83 -11.78 21.01
N MET A 656 -3.78 -12.48 21.60
CA MET A 656 -4.03 -13.91 21.39
C MET A 656 -5.41 -14.14 20.81
N ILE A 657 -5.50 -15.07 19.85
CA ILE A 657 -6.77 -15.47 19.24
C ILE A 657 -7.35 -16.62 20.05
N HIS A 658 -8.57 -16.42 20.56
CA HIS A 658 -9.35 -17.43 21.25
C HIS A 658 -10.45 -17.92 20.34
N THR A 659 -10.47 -19.21 20.04
CA THR A 659 -11.43 -19.85 19.12
C THR A 659 -12.44 -20.67 19.90
N PHE A 660 -13.70 -20.60 19.48
CA PHE A 660 -14.82 -21.29 20.11
C PHE A 660 -15.58 -22.13 19.09
N SER A 661 -15.84 -23.37 19.41
CA SER A 661 -16.73 -24.26 18.69
C SER A 661 -17.68 -24.95 19.65
N VAL A 662 -18.81 -25.44 19.14
CA VAL A 662 -19.76 -26.18 19.96
C VAL A 662 -19.10 -27.47 20.48
N GLY A 663 -19.11 -27.63 21.80
CA GLY A 663 -18.55 -28.84 22.42
C GLY A 663 -17.02 -28.87 22.56
N ASP A 664 -16.32 -27.76 22.35
CA ASP A 664 -14.86 -27.68 22.51
C ASP A 664 -14.48 -27.96 23.98
N PRO A 665 -13.69 -29.02 24.28
CA PRO A 665 -13.29 -29.36 25.63
C PRO A 665 -12.04 -28.61 26.09
N PHE A 666 -11.31 -27.91 25.22
CA PHE A 666 -9.91 -27.50 25.46
C PHE A 666 -9.72 -26.07 25.91
N HIS A 667 -10.75 -25.20 25.93
CA HIS A 667 -10.56 -23.82 26.36
C HIS A 667 -10.30 -23.73 27.88
N PRO A 668 -9.21 -23.02 28.33
CA PRO A 668 -8.83 -22.97 29.74
C PRO A 668 -9.94 -22.46 30.68
N ASP A 669 -10.71 -21.48 30.25
CA ASP A 669 -11.78 -20.85 31.04
C ASP A 669 -13.17 -21.43 30.76
N LYS A 670 -13.25 -22.65 30.19
CA LYS A 670 -14.51 -23.27 29.79
C LYS A 670 -15.59 -23.20 30.88
N GLU A 671 -15.25 -23.63 32.10
CA GLU A 671 -16.24 -23.69 33.20
C GLU A 671 -16.78 -22.31 33.54
N LYS A 672 -15.94 -21.27 33.57
CA LYS A 672 -16.37 -19.89 33.84
C LYS A 672 -17.26 -19.35 32.74
N ILE A 673 -16.92 -19.63 31.47
CA ILE A 673 -17.70 -19.21 30.29
C ILE A 673 -19.09 -19.82 30.30
N TYR A 674 -19.18 -21.13 30.58
CA TYR A 674 -20.45 -21.85 30.63
C TYR A 674 -21.31 -21.39 31.81
N ALA A 675 -20.73 -21.22 33.01
CA ALA A 675 -21.44 -20.70 34.17
C ALA A 675 -21.97 -19.26 33.91
N PHE A 676 -21.18 -18.41 33.30
CA PHE A 676 -21.59 -17.05 32.97
C PHE A 676 -22.67 -17.04 31.88
N LEU A 677 -22.61 -17.94 30.92
CA LEU A 677 -23.62 -18.05 29.88
C LEU A 677 -24.97 -18.55 30.44
N GLU A 678 -24.98 -19.41 31.49
CA GLU A 678 -26.17 -19.77 32.22
C GLU A 678 -26.83 -18.53 32.89
N GLU A 679 -26.03 -17.69 33.54
CA GLU A 679 -26.49 -16.46 34.15
C GLU A 679 -27.05 -15.49 33.08
N LEU A 680 -26.38 -15.33 31.95
CA LEU A 680 -26.85 -14.50 30.84
C LEU A 680 -28.16 -15.02 30.25
N ASP A 681 -28.32 -16.33 30.11
CA ASP A 681 -29.57 -16.93 29.60
C ASP A 681 -30.76 -16.60 30.48
N LEU A 682 -30.58 -16.68 31.81
CA LEU A 682 -31.61 -16.26 32.75
C LEU A 682 -31.95 -14.74 32.63
N LYS A 683 -30.95 -13.89 32.54
CA LYS A 683 -31.13 -12.44 32.35
C LYS A 683 -31.83 -12.14 31.03
N MET A 684 -31.45 -12.81 29.93
CA MET A 684 -32.08 -12.65 28.62
C MET A 684 -33.54 -13.06 28.63
N LYS A 685 -33.88 -14.21 29.25
CA LYS A 685 -35.28 -14.66 29.41
C LYS A 685 -36.13 -13.68 30.22
N LEU A 686 -35.58 -13.05 31.28
CA LEU A 686 -36.22 -12.00 32.03
C LEU A 686 -36.43 -10.69 31.20
N ASP A 687 -35.51 -10.40 30.23
CA ASP A 687 -35.63 -9.28 29.29
C ASP A 687 -36.53 -9.58 28.08
N GLY A 688 -37.18 -10.80 28.05
CA GLY A 688 -38.14 -11.18 27.02
C GLY A 688 -37.56 -11.95 25.84
N TYR A 689 -36.31 -12.46 25.93
CA TYR A 689 -35.73 -13.32 24.90
C TYR A 689 -36.42 -14.69 24.87
N VAL A 690 -36.79 -15.12 23.67
CA VAL A 690 -37.35 -16.44 23.41
C VAL A 690 -36.48 -17.12 22.36
N SER A 691 -36.00 -18.34 22.66
CA SER A 691 -35.16 -19.14 21.75
C SER A 691 -35.94 -19.50 20.48
N SER A 692 -35.33 -19.27 19.32
CA SER A 692 -35.93 -19.55 18.01
C SER A 692 -35.67 -21.03 17.59
N THR A 693 -36.32 -21.99 18.25
CA THR A 693 -36.14 -23.42 18.05
C THR A 693 -36.51 -23.91 16.66
N LYS A 694 -37.38 -23.17 15.94
CA LYS A 694 -37.77 -23.47 14.54
C LYS A 694 -36.58 -23.54 13.58
N LEU A 695 -35.44 -22.97 13.96
CA LEU A 695 -34.21 -22.93 13.15
C LEU A 695 -33.26 -24.08 13.45
N VAL A 696 -33.53 -24.85 14.49
CA VAL A 696 -32.78 -26.10 14.76
C VAL A 696 -33.32 -27.23 13.87
N LEU A 697 -32.59 -27.45 12.80
CA LEU A 697 -32.96 -28.41 11.74
C LEU A 697 -32.53 -29.85 12.12
N HIS A 698 -32.84 -30.24 13.35
CA HIS A 698 -32.71 -31.60 13.91
C HIS A 698 -34.07 -32.05 14.40
N ASP A 699 -34.35 -33.33 14.18
CA ASP A 699 -35.59 -33.99 14.63
C ASP A 699 -35.40 -34.49 16.08
N VAL A 700 -35.45 -33.52 17.01
CA VAL A 700 -35.26 -33.75 18.46
C VAL A 700 -36.28 -32.94 19.25
N GLU A 701 -36.45 -33.23 20.54
CA GLU A 701 -37.39 -32.55 21.44
C GLU A 701 -37.06 -31.04 21.57
N GLU A 702 -38.07 -30.21 21.87
CA GLU A 702 -37.91 -28.77 21.95
C GLU A 702 -36.89 -28.35 23.01
N GLU A 703 -36.85 -29.01 24.16
CA GLU A 703 -35.87 -28.74 25.23
C GLU A 703 -34.43 -29.00 24.76
N GLU A 704 -34.23 -30.04 23.96
CA GLU A 704 -32.93 -30.37 23.39
C GLU A 704 -32.52 -29.35 22.32
N LYS A 705 -33.47 -28.86 21.53
CA LYS A 705 -33.25 -27.77 20.60
C LYS A 705 -32.82 -26.48 21.31
N GLU A 706 -33.47 -26.08 22.40
CA GLU A 706 -33.07 -24.94 23.21
C GLU A 706 -31.66 -25.10 23.77
N HIS A 707 -31.34 -26.29 24.29
CA HIS A 707 -30.03 -26.60 24.79
C HIS A 707 -28.94 -26.50 23.71
N MET A 708 -29.21 -26.93 22.48
CA MET A 708 -28.29 -26.82 21.36
C MET A 708 -28.06 -25.37 20.98
N LEU A 709 -29.10 -24.49 20.98
CA LEU A 709 -29.00 -23.09 20.67
C LEU A 709 -28.21 -22.28 21.71
N LYS A 710 -28.27 -22.70 22.97
CA LYS A 710 -27.65 -22.03 24.10
C LYS A 710 -26.14 -21.91 23.96
N TYR A 711 -25.47 -22.94 23.47
CA TYR A 711 -24.00 -23.03 23.40
C TYR A 711 -23.43 -22.84 22.00
N HIS A 712 -24.10 -22.07 21.16
CA HIS A 712 -23.52 -21.69 19.87
C HIS A 712 -22.20 -20.92 20.06
N SER A 713 -21.27 -21.14 19.14
CA SER A 713 -19.92 -20.55 19.20
C SER A 713 -19.90 -19.03 19.34
N GLU A 714 -20.90 -18.35 18.78
CA GLU A 714 -21.07 -16.90 18.89
C GLU A 714 -21.34 -16.47 20.33
N LYS A 715 -22.29 -17.16 21.01
CA LYS A 715 -22.65 -16.88 22.40
C LYS A 715 -21.48 -17.17 23.35
N LEU A 716 -20.76 -18.26 23.13
CA LEU A 716 -19.54 -18.61 23.88
C LEU A 716 -18.45 -17.52 23.72
N ALA A 717 -18.22 -17.09 22.49
CA ALA A 717 -17.24 -16.05 22.20
C ALA A 717 -17.62 -14.71 22.83
N VAL A 718 -18.88 -14.31 22.77
CA VAL A 718 -19.39 -13.09 23.40
C VAL A 718 -19.27 -13.16 24.91
N ALA A 719 -19.65 -14.27 25.54
CA ALA A 719 -19.53 -14.49 26.99
C ALA A 719 -18.07 -14.36 27.45
N PHE A 720 -17.15 -15.02 26.76
CA PHE A 720 -15.71 -14.87 27.02
C PHE A 720 -15.24 -13.43 26.85
N GLY A 721 -15.70 -12.72 25.80
CA GLY A 721 -15.39 -11.33 25.56
C GLY A 721 -15.86 -10.40 26.70
N ILE A 722 -17.05 -10.65 27.27
CA ILE A 722 -17.55 -9.88 28.42
C ILE A 722 -16.67 -10.12 29.65
N LEU A 723 -16.26 -11.37 29.89
CA LEU A 723 -15.41 -11.73 31.04
C LEU A 723 -13.99 -11.21 30.93
N SER A 724 -13.46 -11.07 29.71
CA SER A 724 -12.01 -10.84 29.49
C SER A 724 -11.65 -9.42 29.02
N ILE A 725 -12.61 -8.72 28.41
CA ILE A 725 -12.38 -7.37 27.87
C ILE A 725 -12.94 -6.33 28.84
N PRO A 726 -12.15 -5.32 29.27
CA PRO A 726 -12.59 -4.30 30.19
C PRO A 726 -13.89 -3.59 29.76
N ALA A 727 -14.69 -3.18 30.72
CA ALA A 727 -15.92 -2.41 30.46
C ALA A 727 -15.62 -1.14 29.65
N GLY A 728 -16.53 -0.78 28.75
CA GLY A 728 -16.40 0.38 27.85
C GLY A 728 -15.64 0.11 26.56
N ARG A 729 -14.95 -1.02 26.41
CA ARG A 729 -14.33 -1.41 25.13
C ARG A 729 -15.28 -2.30 24.32
N PRO A 730 -15.37 -2.13 22.98
CA PRO A 730 -16.16 -3.02 22.12
C PRO A 730 -15.67 -4.46 22.16
N ILE A 731 -16.60 -5.41 22.11
CA ILE A 731 -16.29 -6.84 21.95
C ILE A 731 -16.41 -7.16 20.47
N ARG A 732 -15.30 -7.60 19.86
CA ARG A 732 -15.24 -7.94 18.43
C ARG A 732 -15.14 -9.46 18.26
N VAL A 733 -16.16 -10.06 17.67
CA VAL A 733 -16.24 -11.50 17.40
C VAL A 733 -16.26 -11.73 15.90
N MET A 734 -15.47 -12.68 15.46
CA MET A 734 -15.42 -13.14 14.08
C MET A 734 -16.05 -14.52 13.97
N LYS A 735 -16.78 -14.78 12.88
CA LYS A 735 -17.45 -16.05 12.58
C LYS A 735 -17.15 -16.49 11.16
N ASN A 736 -16.81 -17.75 10.97
CA ASN A 736 -16.54 -18.33 9.65
C ASN A 736 -17.80 -18.61 8.82
N LEU A 737 -18.96 -18.71 9.45
CA LEU A 737 -20.25 -18.97 8.82
C LEU A 737 -21.19 -17.79 9.04
N ARG A 738 -22.33 -17.76 8.33
CA ARG A 738 -23.39 -16.79 8.59
C ARG A 738 -23.99 -17.05 9.98
N MET A 739 -24.24 -15.98 10.72
CA MET A 739 -24.87 -16.02 12.04
C MET A 739 -26.33 -16.49 11.92
N CYS A 740 -26.82 -17.29 12.86
CA CYS A 740 -28.23 -17.68 12.92
C CYS A 740 -29.09 -16.59 13.58
N GLU A 741 -30.39 -16.60 13.29
CA GLU A 741 -31.36 -15.63 13.81
C GLU A 741 -31.45 -15.66 15.34
N ASP A 742 -31.34 -16.83 15.92
CA ASP A 742 -31.34 -17.00 17.37
C ASP A 742 -30.14 -16.30 18.04
N CYS A 743 -28.92 -16.50 17.51
CA CYS A 743 -27.73 -15.79 18.01
C CYS A 743 -27.83 -14.29 17.79
N HIS A 744 -28.40 -13.85 16.64
CA HIS A 744 -28.62 -12.42 16.40
C HIS A 744 -29.53 -11.78 17.46
N ASN A 745 -30.66 -12.43 17.76
CA ASN A 745 -31.59 -11.95 18.76
C ASN A 745 -30.99 -12.01 20.18
N ALA A 746 -30.34 -13.12 20.54
CA ALA A 746 -29.66 -13.27 21.82
C ALA A 746 -28.63 -12.15 22.06
N ILE A 747 -27.78 -11.85 21.05
CA ILE A 747 -26.74 -10.83 21.18
C ILE A 747 -27.35 -9.42 21.29
N LYS A 748 -28.52 -9.13 20.69
CA LYS A 748 -29.26 -7.88 20.91
C LYS A 748 -29.59 -7.73 22.40
N HIS A 749 -30.21 -8.75 23.03
CA HIS A 749 -30.52 -8.75 24.47
C HIS A 749 -29.25 -8.63 25.31
N ILE A 750 -28.18 -9.39 25.01
CA ILE A 750 -26.90 -9.29 25.72
C ILE A 750 -26.34 -7.87 25.64
N SER A 751 -26.37 -7.22 24.48
CA SER A 751 -25.87 -5.84 24.30
C SER A 751 -26.62 -4.84 25.14
N LYS A 752 -27.94 -5.05 25.33
CA LYS A 752 -28.79 -4.21 26.18
C LYS A 752 -28.54 -4.44 27.67
N ILE A 753 -28.47 -5.72 28.08
CA ILE A 753 -28.30 -6.14 29.49
C ILE A 753 -26.94 -5.68 30.03
N GLU A 754 -25.89 -5.93 29.26
CA GLU A 754 -24.49 -5.65 29.65
C GLU A 754 -24.04 -4.23 29.30
N GLY A 755 -24.88 -3.45 28.58
CA GLY A 755 -24.55 -2.08 28.15
C GLY A 755 -23.29 -2.01 27.25
N ARG A 756 -23.01 -3.07 26.49
CA ARG A 756 -21.78 -3.22 25.71
C ARG A 756 -22.05 -3.13 24.21
N LEU A 757 -21.15 -2.45 23.50
CA LEU A 757 -21.07 -2.53 22.05
C LEU A 757 -20.45 -3.89 21.67
N ILE A 758 -21.21 -4.71 20.95
CA ILE A 758 -20.74 -6.01 20.43
C ILE A 758 -20.72 -5.91 18.91
N ILE A 759 -19.57 -6.16 18.30
CA ILE A 759 -19.38 -6.14 16.85
C ILE A 759 -19.11 -7.56 16.41
N LEU A 760 -20.03 -8.15 15.67
CA LEU A 760 -19.86 -9.50 15.13
C LEU A 760 -19.74 -9.44 13.61
N ARG A 761 -18.65 -10.01 13.08
CA ARG A 761 -18.45 -10.23 11.65
C ARG A 761 -18.78 -11.68 11.33
N ASP A 762 -19.73 -11.88 10.44
CA ASP A 762 -20.01 -13.18 9.84
C ASP A 762 -19.40 -13.30 8.42
N SER A 763 -19.69 -14.36 7.70
CA SER A 763 -19.17 -14.56 6.33
C SER A 763 -19.61 -13.50 5.32
N HIS A 764 -20.65 -12.69 5.61
CA HIS A 764 -21.25 -11.75 4.68
C HIS A 764 -21.05 -10.30 5.10
N ARG A 765 -21.26 -9.96 6.41
CA ARG A 765 -21.26 -8.60 6.90
C ARG A 765 -20.89 -8.48 8.38
N PHE A 766 -20.83 -7.25 8.85
CA PHE A 766 -20.75 -6.91 10.26
C PHE A 766 -22.14 -6.63 10.84
N HIS A 767 -22.32 -6.96 12.11
CA HIS A 767 -23.45 -6.65 12.93
C HIS A 767 -22.98 -5.87 14.15
N HIS A 768 -23.39 -4.62 14.28
CA HIS A 768 -23.09 -3.77 15.44
C HIS A 768 -24.27 -3.78 16.38
N PHE A 769 -24.15 -4.46 17.50
CA PHE A 769 -25.17 -4.56 18.52
C PHE A 769 -24.93 -3.52 19.61
N SER A 770 -25.89 -2.64 19.83
CA SER A 770 -25.85 -1.61 20.86
C SER A 770 -27.23 -1.35 21.41
N SER A 771 -27.38 -1.34 22.74
CA SER A 771 -28.64 -1.01 23.42
C SER A 771 -29.85 -1.80 22.90
N GLY A 772 -29.69 -3.07 22.58
CA GLY A 772 -30.76 -3.94 22.09
C GLY A 772 -31.09 -3.82 20.60
N SER A 773 -30.36 -3.03 19.85
CA SER A 773 -30.53 -2.86 18.40
C SER A 773 -29.32 -3.34 17.62
N CYS A 774 -29.50 -3.63 16.33
CA CYS A 774 -28.42 -3.98 15.42
C CYS A 774 -28.36 -3.02 14.24
N SER A 775 -27.14 -2.71 13.74
CA SER A 775 -26.92 -1.87 12.56
C SER A 775 -27.60 -2.38 11.29
N CYS A 776 -27.88 -3.68 11.20
CA CYS A 776 -28.57 -4.28 10.06
C CYS A 776 -30.08 -3.98 10.01
N GLY A 777 -30.67 -3.42 11.09
CA GLY A 777 -32.11 -3.15 11.19
C GLY A 777 -32.97 -4.40 11.05
N ASP A 778 -32.44 -5.57 11.45
CA ASP A 778 -33.05 -6.90 11.32
C ASP A 778 -33.35 -7.33 9.86
N TYR A 779 -32.72 -6.63 8.90
CA TYR A 779 -32.78 -6.96 7.48
C TYR A 779 -31.50 -7.67 7.03
N TRP A 780 -31.50 -9.02 7.12
CA TRP A 780 -30.27 -9.79 6.86
C TRP A 780 -30.50 -11.24 6.37
#